data_5c48b5bdaf974bbf6a680dd5d51d9ee4
#
_entry.id   5c48b5bdaf974bbf6a680dd5d51d9ee4
#
_cell.length_a   1.000
_cell.length_b   1.000
_cell.length_c   1.000
_cell.angle_alpha   90.00
_cell.angle_beta   90.00
_cell.angle_gamma   90.00
#
_symmetry.space_group_name_H-M   'P 1'
#
loop_
_entity.id
_entity.type
_entity.pdbx_description
1 polymer ?
#
loop_
_entity_poly.entity_id
_entity_poly.type
_entity_poly.pdbx_seq_one_letter_code
_entity_poly.pdbx_strand_id
1 'polypeptide(L)'
;MGSIGTFGSFTQARLAIYAAHKGLSVTGNNIANVNTTGYTRQRLEQSSFGASGADRYYSSFDSRVGNGVLCTGLTQLRDPYLDIRYRGEMANVGSMDAKLGGLENIQAVLDEVGKGDDAFGIIEAQLSDMVAKLRQLSDQTGHSLYDIQVRASADTLTKQLNAYASRLQEVYKNNMASYQQDVSKVNGILTNIRDLNATIRKNEIHGDNSLELRDERNLLIDQLSQYMKVDVTYTTEDIGGGQWVEKLVIKLGDANPDGKAGGTDTTTLIDGVYGAQLSTTQVPKPNPKFDPVHDPNKYLDANGNGTNDEKQAAKIDDPNLGLTVSALTDRNGAVMKDKDGKESKAVDLADNDLYGALQSQRELLTRSGEFSTQEDIDRDPNAASQRGIPYYQKSLDLLARQFAQTLNDANQGYVYDEKGNYVKGTMDADGKITRDNPSSFTFVNPQNNAETHTLNRNDTWDKLPDWAKKQMGGANSVEDYLKGNKGISMGAPLFSNRGDRNDTDGITAANISISAKWAEGPQIVRSFQLPSAMDKIPSTESSNIDHMIYLFEKKQDYKPGTIQDDAKGKDVTMFNGSFQEMWSNIGSVLGNDMKVTSTLLDAYYASSVSLDTSRDSVSSVDFNDEAMNLMQYSKSYSAACRLMTTIDSVLDKLINGTGA
;
A
#
# COMPACT_ATOMS: atom_id res chain seq x y z
N MET A 1 27.29 61.96 46.05
CA MET A 1 26.04 61.37 45.59
C MET A 1 26.09 61.30 44.07
N GLY A 2 26.48 60.17 43.52
CA GLY A 2 26.47 59.96 42.09
C GLY A 2 25.04 60.02 41.61
N SER A 3 24.71 60.95 40.74
CA SER A 3 23.37 61.09 40.16
C SER A 3 23.10 59.85 39.32
N ILE A 4 22.42 58.88 39.91
CA ILE A 4 21.49 58.09 39.11
C ILE A 4 20.60 59.14 38.52
N GLY A 5 20.81 59.54 37.25
CA GLY A 5 20.05 60.60 36.67
C GLY A 5 18.57 60.28 36.90
N THR A 6 17.80 61.23 37.45
CA THR A 6 16.34 61.11 37.73
C THR A 6 15.60 60.43 36.59
N PHE A 7 16.12 60.50 35.39
CA PHE A 7 15.62 59.79 34.18
C PHE A 7 15.98 58.30 34.09
N GLY A 8 17.02 57.82 34.83
CA GLY A 8 17.37 56.38 34.86
C GLY A 8 16.32 55.52 35.56
N SER A 9 15.81 55.99 36.74
CA SER A 9 14.69 55.34 37.43
C SER A 9 13.39 55.37 36.66
N PHE A 10 13.15 56.46 35.91
CA PHE A 10 11.98 56.57 35.02
C PHE A 10 12.06 55.55 33.84
N THR A 11 13.23 55.42 33.24
CA THR A 11 13.46 54.43 32.19
C THR A 11 13.28 53.00 32.72
N GLN A 12 13.81 52.69 33.91
CA GLN A 12 13.63 51.40 34.58
C GLN A 12 12.13 51.09 34.83
N ALA A 13 11.37 52.06 35.38
CA ALA A 13 9.93 51.90 35.61
C ALA A 13 9.17 51.67 34.26
N ARG A 14 9.51 52.45 33.22
CA ARG A 14 8.91 52.30 31.87
C ARG A 14 9.19 50.89 31.29
N LEU A 15 10.43 50.39 31.37
CA LEU A 15 10.79 49.06 30.87
C LEU A 15 10.07 47.96 31.67
N ALA A 16 9.90 48.11 32.98
CA ALA A 16 9.16 47.17 33.82
C ALA A 16 7.65 47.16 33.44
N ILE A 17 7.05 48.33 33.21
CA ILE A 17 5.64 48.43 32.74
C ILE A 17 5.50 47.75 31.39
N TYR A 18 6.40 48.01 30.45
CA TYR A 18 6.38 47.40 29.11
C TYR A 18 6.50 45.88 29.18
N ALA A 19 7.46 45.34 29.95
CA ALA A 19 7.65 43.93 30.12
C ALA A 19 6.45 43.22 30.77
N ALA A 20 5.87 43.84 31.83
CA ALA A 20 4.67 43.30 32.46
C ALA A 20 3.46 43.32 31.53
N HIS A 21 3.26 44.37 30.75
CA HIS A 21 2.19 44.47 29.76
C HIS A 21 2.34 43.43 28.65
N LYS A 22 3.56 43.23 28.12
CA LYS A 22 3.84 42.19 27.14
C LYS A 22 3.62 40.79 27.73
N GLY A 23 4.03 40.54 28.98
CA GLY A 23 3.74 39.31 29.68
C GLY A 23 2.23 39.03 29.81
N LEU A 24 1.44 40.04 30.19
CA LEU A 24 -0.02 39.93 30.22
C LEU A 24 -0.61 39.59 28.85
N SER A 25 -0.11 40.20 27.78
CA SER A 25 -0.58 39.93 26.42
C SER A 25 -0.29 38.49 25.98
N VAL A 26 0.93 37.98 26.27
CA VAL A 26 1.32 36.61 25.94
C VAL A 26 0.50 35.57 26.71
N THR A 27 0.37 35.79 28.05
CA THR A 27 -0.43 34.91 28.91
C THR A 27 -1.91 34.94 28.49
N GLY A 28 -2.45 36.10 28.14
CA GLY A 28 -3.81 36.20 27.59
C GLY A 28 -4.00 35.46 26.29
N ASN A 29 -3.00 35.51 25.39
CA ASN A 29 -3.01 34.74 24.12
C ASN A 29 -2.95 33.23 24.38
N ASN A 30 -2.07 32.78 25.30
CA ASN A 30 -1.98 31.36 25.68
C ASN A 30 -3.34 30.89 26.26
N ILE A 31 -3.97 31.64 27.18
CA ILE A 31 -5.27 31.27 27.75
C ILE A 31 -6.36 31.20 26.67
N ALA A 32 -6.38 32.17 25.76
CA ALA A 32 -7.38 32.21 24.69
C ALA A 32 -7.26 30.98 23.74
N ASN A 33 -6.05 30.45 23.56
CA ASN A 33 -5.75 29.36 22.64
C ASN A 33 -5.55 28.00 23.33
N VAL A 34 -5.88 27.85 24.62
CA VAL A 34 -5.68 26.60 25.38
C VAL A 34 -6.36 25.38 24.71
N ASN A 35 -7.48 25.57 24.02
CA ASN A 35 -8.24 24.54 23.31
C ASN A 35 -7.97 24.53 21.78
N THR A 36 -7.04 25.35 21.30
CA THR A 36 -6.71 25.39 19.86
C THR A 36 -5.75 24.27 19.52
N THR A 37 -6.17 23.34 18.67
CA THR A 37 -5.33 22.21 18.23
C THR A 37 -4.05 22.70 17.57
N GLY A 38 -2.91 22.14 18.00
CA GLY A 38 -1.59 22.48 17.46
C GLY A 38 -0.98 23.78 17.98
N TYR A 39 -1.69 24.52 18.85
CA TYR A 39 -1.13 25.73 19.47
C TYR A 39 -0.02 25.38 20.44
N THR A 40 1.10 26.07 20.31
CA THR A 40 2.27 25.90 21.17
C THR A 40 2.36 27.07 22.16
N ARG A 41 2.58 26.75 23.46
CA ARG A 41 2.76 27.74 24.53
C ARG A 41 3.85 28.74 24.17
N GLN A 42 3.50 30.01 24.18
CA GLN A 42 4.43 31.11 23.94
C GLN A 42 5.03 31.62 25.25
N ARG A 43 6.28 32.00 25.22
CA ARG A 43 7.02 32.55 26.35
C ARG A 43 7.67 33.87 25.97
N LEU A 44 7.57 34.86 26.84
CA LEU A 44 8.26 36.13 26.72
C LEU A 44 9.73 35.96 27.15
N GLU A 45 10.67 36.18 26.24
CA GLU A 45 12.08 36.22 26.54
C GLU A 45 12.48 37.57 27.15
N GLN A 46 13.11 37.53 28.29
CA GLN A 46 13.54 38.70 29.04
C GLN A 46 15.02 38.61 29.42
N SER A 47 15.72 39.70 29.27
CA SER A 47 17.10 39.83 29.73
C SER A 47 17.27 41.01 30.64
N SER A 48 18.19 40.89 31.60
CA SER A 48 18.57 42.02 32.49
C SER A 48 19.29 43.08 31.66
N PHE A 49 18.81 44.33 31.70
CA PHE A 49 19.50 45.44 31.07
C PHE A 49 20.61 45.93 31.98
N GLY A 50 21.83 45.67 31.58
CA GLY A 50 23.04 45.93 32.39
C GLY A 50 23.28 47.44 32.62
N ALA A 51 24.09 47.77 33.64
CA ALA A 51 24.50 49.12 33.93
C ALA A 51 25.33 49.72 32.76
N SER A 52 25.01 50.96 32.38
CA SER A 52 25.73 51.67 31.32
C SER A 52 27.18 51.99 31.70
N GLY A 53 28.03 52.14 30.68
CA GLY A 53 29.47 52.46 30.88
C GLY A 53 29.69 53.77 31.65
N ALA A 54 28.75 54.73 31.66
CA ALA A 54 28.81 55.96 32.41
C ALA A 54 28.70 55.74 33.92
N ASP A 55 27.96 54.71 34.37
CA ASP A 55 27.84 54.36 35.79
C ASP A 55 29.14 53.83 36.38
N ARG A 56 30.13 53.46 35.55
CA ARG A 56 31.46 53.02 35.99
C ARG A 56 32.26 54.13 36.69
N TYR A 57 31.98 55.39 36.38
CA TYR A 57 32.71 56.51 36.91
C TYR A 57 32.13 57.05 38.24
N TYR A 58 30.87 56.76 38.54
CA TYR A 58 30.15 57.41 39.65
C TYR A 58 29.64 56.48 40.74
N SER A 59 29.77 55.15 40.56
CA SER A 59 29.36 54.19 41.60
C SER A 59 30.48 53.16 41.88
N SER A 60 30.63 52.74 43.15
CA SER A 60 31.50 51.62 43.54
C SER A 60 31.00 50.32 42.87
N PHE A 61 31.92 49.37 42.63
CA PHE A 61 31.57 48.11 41.99
C PHE A 61 30.48 47.32 42.73
N ASP A 62 30.42 47.46 44.06
CA ASP A 62 29.51 46.69 44.92
C ASP A 62 28.09 47.26 45.01
N SER A 63 27.82 48.49 44.49
CA SER A 63 26.55 49.20 44.59
C SER A 63 25.85 49.40 43.23
N ARG A 64 26.26 48.72 42.17
CA ARG A 64 25.65 48.87 40.86
C ARG A 64 24.33 48.14 40.75
N VAL A 65 23.31 48.87 40.42
CA VAL A 65 21.98 48.34 40.12
C VAL A 65 21.78 48.31 38.60
N GLY A 66 21.21 47.24 38.07
CA GLY A 66 20.86 47.15 36.65
C GLY A 66 19.81 48.17 36.22
N ASN A 67 19.75 48.47 34.93
CA ASN A 67 18.86 49.48 34.35
C ASN A 67 17.45 48.97 34.00
N GLY A 68 17.08 47.79 34.53
CA GLY A 68 15.75 47.21 34.33
C GLY A 68 15.78 45.92 33.45
N VAL A 69 14.68 45.64 32.80
CA VAL A 69 14.45 44.43 31.99
C VAL A 69 14.22 44.81 30.55
N LEU A 70 14.87 44.10 29.65
CA LEU A 70 14.66 44.19 28.20
C LEU A 70 13.90 42.94 27.71
N CYS A 71 12.78 43.15 27.00
CA CYS A 71 12.12 42.07 26.26
C CYS A 71 12.87 41.83 24.97
N THR A 72 13.44 40.64 24.79
CA THR A 72 14.28 40.28 23.62
C THR A 72 13.50 39.59 22.53
N GLY A 73 12.37 38.95 22.85
CA GLY A 73 11.53 38.28 21.86
C GLY A 73 10.43 37.44 22.48
N LEU A 74 9.68 36.76 21.62
CA LEU A 74 8.75 35.69 21.95
C LEU A 74 9.25 34.39 21.39
N THR A 75 9.21 33.34 22.19
CA THR A 75 9.60 31.99 21.79
C THR A 75 8.50 30.99 22.07
N GLN A 76 8.50 29.87 21.35
CA GLN A 76 7.62 28.74 21.60
C GLN A 76 8.35 27.68 22.42
N LEU A 77 7.63 27.06 23.36
CA LEU A 77 8.14 25.94 24.14
C LEU A 77 7.88 24.65 23.38
N ARG A 78 8.88 24.14 22.66
CA ARG A 78 8.77 22.95 21.82
C ARG A 78 10.05 22.11 21.92
N ASP A 79 9.89 20.77 21.89
CA ASP A 79 11.00 19.84 21.81
C ASP A 79 11.08 19.20 20.41
N PRO A 80 12.05 19.59 19.58
CA PRO A 80 12.20 19.06 18.23
C PRO A 80 12.43 17.54 18.19
N TYR A 81 13.04 16.95 19.21
CA TYR A 81 13.28 15.52 19.29
C TYR A 81 11.97 14.72 19.44
N LEU A 82 11.08 15.21 20.29
CA LEU A 82 9.74 14.60 20.44
C LEU A 82 8.92 14.73 19.15
N ASP A 83 9.02 15.85 18.44
CA ASP A 83 8.37 16.02 17.15
C ASP A 83 8.84 15.00 16.09
N ILE A 84 10.16 14.77 15.99
CA ILE A 84 10.73 13.79 15.05
C ILE A 84 10.21 12.38 15.39
N ARG A 85 10.23 12.01 16.68
CA ARG A 85 9.74 10.70 17.10
C ARG A 85 8.25 10.51 16.84
N TYR A 86 7.44 11.51 17.18
CA TYR A 86 6.00 11.49 16.94
C TYR A 86 5.68 11.32 15.45
N ARG A 87 6.34 12.09 14.59
CA ARG A 87 6.15 12.00 13.12
C ARG A 87 6.57 10.65 12.57
N GLY A 88 7.64 10.06 13.12
CA GLY A 88 8.05 8.70 12.76
C GLY A 88 6.98 7.66 13.12
N GLU A 89 6.40 7.74 14.33
CA GLU A 89 5.31 6.82 14.74
C GLU A 89 4.01 7.08 13.99
N MET A 90 3.69 8.33 13.66
CA MET A 90 2.51 8.63 12.84
C MET A 90 2.62 8.07 11.42
N ALA A 91 3.82 7.97 10.86
CA ALA A 91 4.02 7.27 9.59
C ALA A 91 3.74 5.76 9.72
N ASN A 92 4.14 5.13 10.84
CA ASN A 92 3.82 3.72 11.12
C ASN A 92 2.30 3.52 11.30
N VAL A 93 1.65 4.40 12.07
CA VAL A 93 0.17 4.38 12.25
C VAL A 93 -0.52 4.51 10.90
N GLY A 94 -0.19 5.52 10.11
CA GLY A 94 -0.77 5.72 8.78
C GLY A 94 -0.57 4.54 7.84
N SER A 95 0.60 3.90 7.90
CA SER A 95 0.91 2.69 7.13
C SER A 95 0.00 1.51 7.50
N MET A 96 -0.12 1.20 8.80
CA MET A 96 -0.92 0.07 9.26
C MET A 96 -2.43 0.31 9.12
N ASP A 97 -2.88 1.54 9.35
CA ASP A 97 -4.28 1.94 9.19
C ASP A 97 -4.75 1.80 7.73
N ALA A 98 -3.97 2.32 6.79
CA ALA A 98 -4.26 2.19 5.36
C ALA A 98 -4.25 0.73 4.90
N LYS A 99 -3.31 -0.09 5.41
CA LYS A 99 -3.23 -1.51 5.10
C LYS A 99 -4.43 -2.27 5.67
N LEU A 100 -4.79 -2.02 6.93
CA LEU A 100 -5.92 -2.67 7.58
C LEU A 100 -7.22 -2.35 6.86
N GLY A 101 -7.50 -1.07 6.58
CA GLY A 101 -8.70 -0.66 5.85
C GLY A 101 -8.80 -1.29 4.45
N GLY A 102 -7.66 -1.47 3.77
CA GLY A 102 -7.61 -2.19 2.50
C GLY A 102 -7.92 -3.68 2.63
N LEU A 103 -7.38 -4.35 3.66
CA LEU A 103 -7.67 -5.76 3.95
C LEU A 103 -9.12 -5.96 4.39
N GLU A 104 -9.71 -5.04 5.15
CA GLU A 104 -11.14 -5.05 5.51
C GLU A 104 -12.04 -4.97 4.28
N ASN A 105 -11.68 -4.14 3.29
CA ASN A 105 -12.41 -4.08 2.02
C ASN A 105 -12.34 -5.43 1.27
N ILE A 106 -11.22 -6.15 1.31
CA ILE A 106 -11.08 -7.49 0.74
C ILE A 106 -11.93 -8.48 1.55
N GLN A 107 -11.87 -8.41 2.88
CA GLN A 107 -12.66 -9.26 3.76
C GLN A 107 -14.15 -9.10 3.50
N ALA A 108 -14.64 -7.89 3.33
CA ALA A 108 -16.05 -7.63 3.04
C ALA A 108 -16.54 -8.31 1.73
N VAL A 109 -15.62 -8.62 0.81
CA VAL A 109 -15.93 -9.40 -0.40
C VAL A 109 -15.86 -10.89 -0.14
N LEU A 110 -14.81 -11.36 0.58
CA LEU A 110 -14.52 -12.78 0.78
C LEU A 110 -15.22 -13.35 2.03
N ASP A 111 -15.76 -12.49 2.91
CA ASP A 111 -16.46 -12.91 4.12
C ASP A 111 -17.84 -13.46 3.77
N GLU A 112 -17.84 -14.75 3.55
CA GLU A 112 -19.05 -15.55 3.31
C GLU A 112 -19.57 -16.21 4.57
N VAL A 113 -18.96 -15.95 5.71
CA VAL A 113 -19.32 -16.60 6.95
C VAL A 113 -20.73 -16.19 7.32
N GLY A 114 -21.66 -17.11 7.08
CA GLY A 114 -23.03 -16.98 7.54
C GLY A 114 -23.04 -16.75 9.05
N LYS A 115 -23.84 -15.79 9.48
CA LYS A 115 -24.04 -15.50 10.91
C LYS A 115 -24.87 -16.63 11.55
N GLY A 116 -24.25 -17.77 11.90
CA GLY A 116 -24.90 -18.88 12.58
C GLY A 116 -24.01 -20.13 12.64
N ASP A 117 -24.20 -20.97 13.63
CA ASP A 117 -23.38 -22.17 13.91
C ASP A 117 -23.32 -23.23 12.79
N ASP A 118 -24.16 -23.12 11.74
CA ASP A 118 -24.27 -24.09 10.64
C ASP A 118 -24.03 -23.48 9.24
N ALA A 119 -23.46 -22.29 9.16
CA ALA A 119 -23.32 -21.61 7.88
C ALA A 119 -21.96 -21.87 7.23
N PHE A 120 -21.95 -22.82 6.30
CA PHE A 120 -20.88 -22.96 5.31
C PHE A 120 -20.82 -21.70 4.42
N GLY A 121 -19.63 -21.29 4.02
CA GLY A 121 -19.47 -20.24 3.02
C GLY A 121 -20.17 -20.61 1.69
N ILE A 122 -20.54 -19.61 0.91
CA ILE A 122 -21.32 -19.82 -0.33
C ILE A 122 -20.57 -20.75 -1.30
N ILE A 123 -19.26 -20.55 -1.48
CA ILE A 123 -18.43 -21.41 -2.34
C ILE A 123 -18.29 -22.81 -1.76
N GLU A 124 -18.09 -22.94 -0.45
CA GLU A 124 -17.96 -24.22 0.21
C GLU A 124 -19.26 -25.03 0.13
N ALA A 125 -20.40 -24.38 0.37
CA ALA A 125 -21.72 -24.98 0.20
C ALA A 125 -21.97 -25.43 -1.25
N GLN A 126 -21.53 -24.62 -2.24
CA GLN A 126 -21.72 -24.95 -3.65
C GLN A 126 -20.81 -26.10 -4.12
N LEU A 127 -19.56 -26.16 -3.61
CA LEU A 127 -18.68 -27.32 -3.86
C LEU A 127 -19.28 -28.59 -3.25
N SER A 128 -19.84 -28.52 -2.05
CA SER A 128 -20.52 -29.65 -1.41
C SER A 128 -21.78 -30.06 -2.16
N ASP A 129 -22.59 -29.11 -2.66
CA ASP A 129 -23.76 -29.41 -3.50
C ASP A 129 -23.34 -30.12 -4.79
N MET A 130 -22.28 -29.65 -5.45
CA MET A 130 -21.77 -30.29 -6.66
C MET A 130 -21.37 -31.75 -6.43
N VAL A 131 -20.67 -32.05 -5.30
CA VAL A 131 -20.34 -33.43 -4.90
C VAL A 131 -21.62 -34.24 -4.67
N ALA A 132 -22.62 -33.69 -3.98
CA ALA A 132 -23.89 -34.36 -3.76
C ALA A 132 -24.63 -34.69 -5.07
N LYS A 133 -24.60 -33.76 -6.05
CA LYS A 133 -25.19 -33.99 -7.38
C LYS A 133 -24.42 -35.01 -8.20
N LEU A 134 -23.09 -35.05 -8.09
CA LEU A 134 -22.27 -36.09 -8.73
C LEU A 134 -22.56 -37.47 -8.11
N ARG A 135 -22.75 -37.60 -6.79
CA ARG A 135 -23.17 -38.85 -6.14
C ARG A 135 -24.53 -39.29 -6.64
N GLN A 136 -25.51 -38.41 -6.74
CA GLN A 136 -26.83 -38.72 -7.31
C GLN A 136 -26.71 -39.17 -8.78
N LEU A 137 -25.82 -38.58 -9.59
CA LEU A 137 -25.56 -39.01 -10.94
C LEU A 137 -24.87 -40.38 -11.00
N SER A 138 -23.95 -40.69 -10.07
CA SER A 138 -23.31 -41.99 -9.95
C SER A 138 -24.34 -43.09 -9.59
N ASP A 139 -25.23 -42.85 -8.62
CA ASP A 139 -26.27 -43.80 -8.21
C ASP A 139 -27.31 -44.06 -9.31
N GLN A 140 -27.58 -43.09 -10.16
CA GLN A 140 -28.62 -43.10 -11.21
C GLN A 140 -28.03 -42.87 -12.61
N THR A 141 -26.94 -43.55 -12.91
CA THR A 141 -26.24 -43.44 -14.20
C THR A 141 -27.18 -43.74 -15.38
N GLY A 142 -27.08 -42.91 -16.42
CA GLY A 142 -27.91 -43.04 -17.62
C GLY A 142 -29.16 -42.15 -17.64
N HIS A 143 -29.51 -41.51 -16.55
CA HIS A 143 -30.60 -40.55 -16.52
C HIS A 143 -30.11 -39.12 -16.76
N SER A 144 -30.50 -38.53 -17.90
CA SER A 144 -30.09 -37.17 -18.32
C SER A 144 -30.49 -36.07 -17.30
N LEU A 145 -31.52 -36.32 -16.46
CA LEU A 145 -31.96 -35.40 -15.44
C LEU A 145 -30.87 -35.07 -14.43
N TYR A 146 -30.09 -36.07 -14.01
CA TYR A 146 -29.03 -35.87 -13.01
C TYR A 146 -27.81 -35.15 -13.61
N ASP A 147 -27.48 -35.38 -14.90
CA ASP A 147 -26.46 -34.54 -15.58
C ASP A 147 -26.88 -33.07 -15.62
N ILE A 148 -28.16 -32.79 -15.90
CA ILE A 148 -28.71 -31.42 -15.87
C ILE A 148 -28.52 -30.78 -14.48
N GLN A 149 -28.71 -31.53 -13.41
CA GLN A 149 -28.53 -31.02 -12.04
C GLN A 149 -27.05 -30.73 -11.73
N VAL A 150 -26.13 -31.63 -12.09
CA VAL A 150 -24.69 -31.38 -11.95
C VAL A 150 -24.26 -30.14 -12.74
N ARG A 151 -24.72 -30.03 -13.99
CA ARG A 151 -24.44 -28.88 -14.85
C ARG A 151 -24.97 -27.58 -14.26
N ALA A 152 -26.19 -27.57 -13.71
CA ALA A 152 -26.77 -26.40 -13.08
C ALA A 152 -25.97 -25.97 -11.82
N SER A 153 -25.54 -26.95 -11.02
CA SER A 153 -24.68 -26.71 -9.85
C SER A 153 -23.32 -26.14 -10.27
N ALA A 154 -22.69 -26.71 -11.31
CA ALA A 154 -21.45 -26.22 -11.88
C ALA A 154 -21.57 -24.79 -12.44
N ASP A 155 -22.65 -24.49 -13.19
CA ASP A 155 -22.91 -23.14 -13.72
C ASP A 155 -23.09 -22.12 -12.59
N THR A 156 -23.76 -22.51 -11.49
CA THR A 156 -23.90 -21.67 -10.30
C THR A 156 -22.55 -21.38 -9.67
N LEU A 157 -21.69 -22.39 -9.50
CA LEU A 157 -20.34 -22.21 -8.95
C LEU A 157 -19.49 -21.27 -9.82
N THR A 158 -19.52 -21.45 -11.15
CA THR A 158 -18.77 -20.57 -12.04
C THR A 158 -19.23 -19.11 -11.96
N LYS A 159 -20.55 -18.88 -11.87
CA LYS A 159 -21.13 -17.53 -11.70
C LYS A 159 -20.75 -16.91 -10.36
N GLN A 160 -20.68 -17.70 -9.28
CA GLN A 160 -20.22 -17.21 -7.99
C GLN A 160 -18.75 -16.80 -8.05
N LEU A 161 -17.86 -17.64 -8.61
CA LEU A 161 -16.45 -17.29 -8.81
C LEU A 161 -16.29 -16.00 -9.63
N ASN A 162 -17.06 -15.86 -10.72
CA ASN A 162 -17.06 -14.63 -11.52
C ASN A 162 -17.50 -13.40 -10.69
N ALA A 163 -18.50 -13.56 -9.82
CA ALA A 163 -18.99 -12.47 -8.97
C ALA A 163 -17.91 -12.03 -7.96
N TYR A 164 -17.19 -12.99 -7.32
CA TYR A 164 -16.10 -12.68 -6.42
C TYR A 164 -14.95 -11.97 -7.13
N ALA A 165 -14.54 -12.46 -8.29
CA ALA A 165 -13.50 -11.83 -9.09
C ALA A 165 -13.89 -10.40 -9.49
N SER A 166 -15.16 -10.17 -9.89
CA SER A 166 -15.68 -8.85 -10.23
C SER A 166 -15.67 -7.90 -9.02
N ARG A 167 -16.10 -8.38 -7.84
CA ARG A 167 -16.09 -7.58 -6.61
C ARG A 167 -14.68 -7.24 -6.16
N LEU A 168 -13.73 -8.18 -6.23
CA LEU A 168 -12.31 -7.88 -5.96
C LEU A 168 -11.74 -6.84 -6.92
N GLN A 169 -12.17 -6.87 -8.18
CA GLN A 169 -11.78 -5.85 -9.15
C GLN A 169 -12.38 -4.47 -8.81
N GLU A 170 -13.59 -4.41 -8.25
CA GLU A 170 -14.17 -3.16 -7.73
C GLU A 170 -13.40 -2.65 -6.51
N VAL A 171 -13.03 -3.54 -5.58
CA VAL A 171 -12.16 -3.18 -4.43
C VAL A 171 -10.84 -2.60 -4.93
N TYR A 172 -10.21 -3.22 -5.94
CA TYR A 172 -9.00 -2.69 -6.56
C TYR A 172 -9.21 -1.27 -7.10
N LYS A 173 -10.28 -1.04 -7.88
CA LYS A 173 -10.59 0.29 -8.45
C LYS A 173 -10.86 1.33 -7.37
N ASN A 174 -11.58 0.96 -6.31
CA ASN A 174 -11.90 1.86 -5.20
C ASN A 174 -10.64 2.25 -4.42
N ASN A 175 -9.76 1.29 -4.11
CA ASN A 175 -8.48 1.56 -3.45
C ASN A 175 -7.55 2.41 -4.34
N MET A 176 -7.57 2.20 -5.66
CA MET A 176 -6.86 3.05 -6.61
C MET A 176 -7.36 4.50 -6.57
N ALA A 177 -8.67 4.70 -6.54
CA ALA A 177 -9.26 6.03 -6.43
C ALA A 177 -8.91 6.70 -5.09
N SER A 178 -8.94 5.95 -3.97
CA SER A 178 -8.51 6.42 -2.66
C SER A 178 -7.04 6.84 -2.66
N TYR A 179 -6.15 6.04 -3.25
CA TYR A 179 -4.74 6.38 -3.39
C TYR A 179 -4.53 7.69 -4.14
N GLN A 180 -5.21 7.87 -5.28
CA GLN A 180 -5.13 9.11 -6.07
C GLN A 180 -5.67 10.32 -5.29
N GLN A 181 -6.72 10.13 -4.50
CA GLN A 181 -7.26 11.17 -3.63
C GLN A 181 -6.27 11.55 -2.53
N ASP A 182 -5.61 10.58 -1.93
CA ASP A 182 -4.62 10.84 -0.87
C ASP A 182 -3.36 11.51 -1.43
N VAL A 183 -2.90 11.15 -2.63
CA VAL A 183 -1.86 11.92 -3.34
C VAL A 183 -2.29 13.38 -3.55
N SER A 184 -3.55 13.62 -3.91
CA SER A 184 -4.08 14.98 -4.07
C SER A 184 -4.14 15.75 -2.74
N LYS A 185 -4.50 15.11 -1.62
CA LYS A 185 -4.45 15.70 -0.29
C LYS A 185 -3.03 16.07 0.12
N VAL A 186 -2.07 15.16 -0.11
CA VAL A 186 -0.64 15.42 0.14
C VAL A 186 -0.16 16.63 -0.66
N ASN A 187 -0.53 16.75 -1.93
CA ASN A 187 -0.22 17.92 -2.74
C ASN A 187 -0.81 19.22 -2.17
N GLY A 188 -2.03 19.15 -1.64
CA GLY A 188 -2.64 20.27 -0.92
C GLY A 188 -1.83 20.66 0.32
N ILE A 189 -1.42 19.69 1.14
CA ILE A 189 -0.58 19.93 2.32
C ILE A 189 0.77 20.54 1.94
N LEU A 190 1.48 19.98 0.95
CA LEU A 190 2.76 20.50 0.48
C LEU A 190 2.64 21.95 -0.04
N THR A 191 1.56 22.24 -0.78
CA THR A 191 1.28 23.60 -1.27
C THR A 191 1.05 24.57 -0.11
N ASN A 192 0.26 24.19 0.89
CA ASN A 192 -0.02 25.02 2.05
C ASN A 192 1.24 25.28 2.88
N ILE A 193 2.08 24.26 3.12
CA ILE A 193 3.36 24.42 3.81
C ILE A 193 4.27 25.40 3.06
N ARG A 194 4.38 25.26 1.73
CA ARG A 194 5.15 26.19 0.89
C ARG A 194 4.67 27.63 1.03
N ASP A 195 3.36 27.83 0.98
CA ASP A 195 2.75 29.17 1.01
C ASP A 195 2.86 29.80 2.42
N LEU A 196 2.76 28.98 3.48
CA LEU A 196 3.05 29.42 4.86
C LEU A 196 4.52 29.81 5.01
N ASN A 197 5.45 29.03 4.48
CA ASN A 197 6.89 29.38 4.49
C ASN A 197 7.15 30.72 3.82
N ALA A 198 6.52 30.99 2.66
CA ALA A 198 6.67 32.26 1.97
C ALA A 198 6.12 33.43 2.81
N THR A 199 5.03 33.22 3.55
CA THR A 199 4.42 34.23 4.43
C THR A 199 5.27 34.44 5.68
N ILE A 200 5.72 33.38 6.34
CA ILE A 200 6.63 33.43 7.50
C ILE A 200 7.91 34.19 7.14
N ARG A 201 8.55 33.82 6.01
CA ARG A 201 9.76 34.50 5.53
C ARG A 201 9.54 36.01 5.33
N LYS A 202 8.41 36.38 4.73
CA LYS A 202 8.07 37.81 4.52
C LYS A 202 7.92 38.53 5.86
N ASN A 203 7.26 37.93 6.84
CA ASN A 203 7.04 38.51 8.15
C ASN A 203 8.35 38.63 8.94
N GLU A 204 9.22 37.64 8.89
CA GLU A 204 10.55 37.66 9.53
C GLU A 204 11.44 38.79 8.98
N ILE A 205 11.40 39.04 7.66
CA ILE A 205 12.10 40.20 7.04
C ILE A 205 11.63 41.52 7.68
N HIS A 206 10.37 41.58 8.12
CA HIS A 206 9.80 42.75 8.79
C HIS A 206 9.94 42.70 10.34
N GLY A 207 10.61 41.67 10.87
CA GLY A 207 10.87 41.51 12.32
C GLY A 207 9.74 40.88 13.12
N ASP A 208 8.79 40.20 12.48
CA ASP A 208 7.72 39.44 13.12
C ASP A 208 8.03 37.94 13.07
N ASN A 209 8.05 37.27 14.22
CA ASN A 209 8.36 35.83 14.34
C ASN A 209 7.23 34.92 13.86
N SER A 210 6.01 35.41 13.63
CA SER A 210 4.84 34.69 13.09
C SER A 210 4.58 33.34 13.74
N LEU A 211 4.57 33.27 15.09
CA LEU A 211 4.54 32.03 15.85
C LEU A 211 3.29 31.18 15.54
N GLU A 212 2.14 31.79 15.35
CA GLU A 212 0.88 31.12 15.01
C GLU A 212 0.95 30.45 13.62
N LEU A 213 1.59 31.09 12.63
CA LEU A 213 1.79 30.48 11.30
C LEU A 213 2.77 29.31 11.36
N ARG A 214 3.71 29.34 12.28
CA ARG A 214 4.61 28.21 12.55
C ARG A 214 3.87 27.03 13.16
N ASP A 215 2.91 27.28 14.06
CA ASP A 215 2.06 26.24 14.62
C ASP A 215 1.18 25.60 13.55
N GLU A 216 0.53 26.38 12.70
CA GLU A 216 -0.24 25.89 11.57
C GLU A 216 0.62 25.05 10.61
N ARG A 217 1.83 25.53 10.29
CA ARG A 217 2.79 24.79 9.48
C ARG A 217 3.18 23.44 10.11
N ASN A 218 3.46 23.42 11.41
CA ASN A 218 3.83 22.22 12.14
C ASN A 218 2.69 21.20 12.16
N LEU A 219 1.44 21.65 12.34
CA LEU A 219 0.26 20.79 12.25
C LEU A 219 0.13 20.14 10.86
N LEU A 220 0.38 20.90 9.79
CA LEU A 220 0.39 20.35 8.43
C LEU A 220 1.53 19.34 8.22
N ILE A 221 2.69 19.56 8.83
CA ILE A 221 3.81 18.60 8.78
C ILE A 221 3.45 17.30 9.53
N ASP A 222 2.78 17.41 10.69
CA ASP A 222 2.30 16.26 11.45
C ASP A 222 1.24 15.48 10.67
N GLN A 223 0.33 16.16 9.95
CA GLN A 223 -0.61 15.52 9.01
C GLN A 223 0.12 14.84 7.83
N LEU A 224 1.13 15.49 7.25
CA LEU A 224 1.92 14.93 6.16
C LEU A 224 2.61 13.63 6.59
N SER A 225 3.06 13.55 7.84
CA SER A 225 3.78 12.38 8.36
C SER A 225 2.94 11.11 8.40
N GLN A 226 1.60 11.17 8.39
CA GLN A 226 0.73 10.00 8.28
C GLN A 226 0.78 9.37 6.88
N TYR A 227 0.95 10.21 5.85
CA TYR A 227 0.98 9.74 4.47
C TYR A 227 2.34 9.24 4.03
N MET A 228 3.41 9.82 4.57
CA MET A 228 4.79 9.48 4.22
C MET A 228 5.76 9.82 5.35
N LYS A 229 6.84 9.08 5.46
CA LYS A 229 7.92 9.40 6.39
C LYS A 229 8.68 10.63 5.89
N VAL A 230 8.76 11.65 6.71
CA VAL A 230 9.42 12.90 6.38
C VAL A 230 10.54 13.22 7.36
N ASP A 231 11.65 13.74 6.84
CA ASP A 231 12.74 14.33 7.61
C ASP A 231 12.66 15.85 7.50
N VAL A 232 12.52 16.52 8.65
CA VAL A 232 12.26 17.94 8.77
C VAL A 232 13.45 18.63 9.40
N THR A 233 14.07 19.52 8.64
CA THR A 233 15.25 20.26 9.09
C THR A 233 15.01 21.77 9.01
N TYR A 234 15.34 22.48 10.10
CA TYR A 234 15.31 23.93 10.16
C TYR A 234 16.74 24.48 10.00
N THR A 235 16.94 25.31 9.01
CA THR A 235 18.22 25.98 8.74
C THR A 235 18.01 27.48 8.70
N THR A 236 19.08 28.25 8.61
CA THR A 236 19.02 29.70 8.44
C THR A 236 19.55 30.09 7.07
N GLU A 237 18.87 31.02 6.40
CA GLU A 237 19.25 31.59 5.12
C GLU A 237 19.67 33.05 5.31
N ASP A 238 20.84 33.43 4.80
CA ASP A 238 21.28 34.83 4.76
C ASP A 238 20.60 35.52 3.57
N ILE A 239 19.77 36.51 3.87
CA ILE A 239 19.07 37.32 2.84
C ILE A 239 19.82 38.60 2.47
N GLY A 240 21.02 38.77 2.99
CA GLY A 240 21.87 39.94 2.79
C GLY A 240 21.69 41.01 3.87
N GLY A 241 22.66 41.93 3.96
CA GLY A 241 22.62 42.98 4.98
C GLY A 241 22.84 42.49 6.44
N GLY A 242 23.27 41.23 6.64
CA GLY A 242 23.45 40.63 7.95
C GLY A 242 22.14 40.13 8.59
N GLN A 243 21.07 40.01 7.78
CA GLN A 243 19.79 39.46 8.23
C GLN A 243 19.68 37.99 7.86
N TRP A 244 19.25 37.18 8.84
CA TRP A 244 19.05 35.75 8.72
C TRP A 244 17.57 35.45 8.94
N VAL A 245 17.02 34.59 8.06
CA VAL A 245 15.63 34.08 8.18
C VAL A 245 15.63 32.58 8.31
N GLU A 246 14.61 32.03 8.94
CA GLU A 246 14.43 30.59 9.04
C GLU A 246 14.08 30.01 7.67
N LYS A 247 14.73 28.90 7.36
CA LYS A 247 14.47 28.10 6.16
C LYS A 247 14.11 26.68 6.58
N LEU A 248 12.88 26.27 6.27
CA LEU A 248 12.41 24.90 6.45
C LEU A 248 12.80 24.05 5.25
N VAL A 249 13.37 22.88 5.48
CA VAL A 249 13.63 21.86 4.47
C VAL A 249 12.94 20.57 4.90
N ILE A 250 12.09 20.01 4.02
CA ILE A 250 11.45 18.71 4.20
C ILE A 250 11.95 17.78 3.11
N LYS A 251 12.49 16.65 3.51
CA LYS A 251 12.92 15.57 2.62
C LYS A 251 12.08 14.32 2.91
N LEU A 252 12.02 13.41 1.94
CA LEU A 252 11.57 12.06 2.22
C LEU A 252 12.55 11.40 3.20
N GLY A 253 12.00 10.77 4.24
CA GLY A 253 12.80 9.99 5.18
C GLY A 253 13.24 8.67 4.56
N ASP A 254 14.38 8.16 5.02
CA ASP A 254 14.87 6.85 4.60
C ASP A 254 13.86 5.75 4.98
N ALA A 255 13.22 5.17 3.99
CA ALA A 255 12.27 4.07 4.15
C ALA A 255 12.99 2.71 4.23
N ASN A 256 14.19 2.62 3.68
CA ASN A 256 14.96 1.39 3.63
C ASN A 256 16.42 1.65 4.06
N PRO A 257 16.74 1.64 5.38
CA PRO A 257 18.04 1.94 5.91
C PRO A 257 19.05 0.80 5.62
N ASP A 258 19.31 0.55 4.35
CA ASP A 258 20.27 -0.47 3.90
C ASP A 258 21.74 0.02 3.89
N GLY A 259 21.94 1.28 4.29
CA GLY A 259 23.24 1.94 4.29
C GLY A 259 23.76 2.28 2.89
N LYS A 260 22.95 2.08 1.85
CA LYS A 260 23.24 2.55 0.49
C LYS A 260 22.50 3.85 0.28
N ALA A 261 23.21 4.90 -0.05
CA ALA A 261 22.62 6.15 -0.53
C ALA A 261 21.79 5.88 -1.80
N GLY A 262 20.56 5.46 -1.60
CA GLY A 262 19.55 5.32 -2.64
C GLY A 262 18.94 6.68 -2.94
N GLY A 263 18.40 6.87 -4.14
CA GLY A 263 17.93 8.16 -4.62
C GLY A 263 16.88 8.89 -3.78
N THR A 264 16.38 8.29 -2.70
CA THR A 264 15.32 8.82 -1.83
C THR A 264 15.79 9.60 -0.63
N ASP A 265 16.91 9.25 -0.02
CA ASP A 265 17.49 10.01 1.11
C ASP A 265 17.75 11.47 0.78
N THR A 266 17.68 11.80 -0.50
CA THR A 266 17.96 13.13 -1.04
C THR A 266 16.75 13.81 -1.68
N THR A 267 15.61 13.13 -1.83
CA THR A 267 14.44 13.72 -2.49
C THR A 267 13.82 14.78 -1.59
N THR A 268 13.97 16.03 -2.03
CA THR A 268 13.46 17.20 -1.32
C THR A 268 12.02 17.47 -1.75
N LEU A 269 11.11 17.56 -0.78
CA LEU A 269 9.70 17.92 -0.99
C LEU A 269 9.47 19.42 -0.83
N ILE A 270 10.12 20.04 0.15
CA ILE A 270 10.06 21.47 0.44
C ILE A 270 11.47 21.98 0.68
N ASP A 271 11.81 23.11 0.06
CA ASP A 271 13.03 23.85 0.32
C ASP A 271 12.72 25.36 0.43
N GLY A 272 12.50 25.82 1.66
CA GLY A 272 12.10 27.18 1.95
C GLY A 272 10.76 27.52 1.29
N VAL A 273 10.78 28.42 0.30
CA VAL A 273 9.60 28.89 -0.45
C VAL A 273 9.30 28.07 -1.70
N TYR A 274 10.06 27.00 -1.94
CA TYR A 274 9.86 26.09 -3.07
C TYR A 274 9.27 24.78 -2.57
N GLY A 275 8.34 24.21 -3.33
CA GLY A 275 7.69 22.95 -3.01
C GLY A 275 7.51 22.08 -4.24
N ALA A 276 7.62 20.76 -4.04
CA ALA A 276 7.31 19.76 -5.05
C ALA A 276 5.85 19.33 -4.98
N GLN A 277 5.39 18.65 -6.02
CA GLN A 277 4.11 17.96 -6.05
C GLN A 277 4.32 16.51 -6.47
N LEU A 278 3.49 15.63 -5.98
CA LEU A 278 3.44 14.23 -6.35
C LEU A 278 2.50 14.05 -7.54
N SER A 279 2.92 13.30 -8.53
CA SER A 279 2.08 12.85 -9.63
C SER A 279 2.13 11.33 -9.73
N THR A 280 0.96 10.70 -9.82
CA THR A 280 0.88 9.29 -10.16
C THR A 280 1.19 9.13 -11.62
N THR A 281 2.30 8.53 -11.96
CA THR A 281 2.54 8.03 -13.31
C THR A 281 1.75 6.73 -13.43
N GLN A 282 0.66 6.77 -14.18
CA GLN A 282 0.21 5.55 -14.81
C GLN A 282 1.35 5.16 -15.74
N VAL A 283 2.07 4.11 -15.41
CA VAL A 283 2.82 3.39 -16.43
C VAL A 283 1.79 3.07 -17.49
N PRO A 284 1.99 3.52 -18.74
CA PRO A 284 0.99 3.28 -19.77
C PRO A 284 0.68 1.80 -19.71
N LYS A 285 -0.61 1.47 -19.44
CA LYS A 285 -1.08 0.11 -19.56
C LYS A 285 -0.62 -0.32 -20.94
N PRO A 286 0.18 -1.34 -21.02
CA PRO A 286 0.55 -1.84 -22.32
C PRO A 286 -0.74 -2.25 -22.97
N ASN A 287 -0.69 -2.17 -24.22
CA ASN A 287 -1.74 -2.38 -25.18
C ASN A 287 -2.90 -3.23 -24.63
N PRO A 288 -4.13 -2.68 -24.47
CA PRO A 288 -5.29 -3.43 -24.02
C PRO A 288 -5.68 -4.57 -24.98
N LYS A 289 -4.91 -4.80 -26.01
CA LYS A 289 -5.11 -5.77 -27.06
C LYS A 289 -4.16 -6.98 -26.97
N PHE A 290 -3.66 -7.30 -25.77
CA PHE A 290 -3.10 -8.61 -25.52
C PHE A 290 -4.16 -9.65 -25.78
N ASP A 291 -3.86 -10.64 -26.61
CA ASP A 291 -4.73 -11.78 -26.89
C ASP A 291 -4.25 -13.01 -26.09
N PRO A 292 -4.59 -13.11 -24.80
CA PRO A 292 -4.19 -14.25 -23.99
C PRO A 292 -4.92 -15.54 -24.37
N VAL A 293 -5.97 -15.41 -25.18
CA VAL A 293 -6.88 -16.52 -25.52
C VAL A 293 -6.33 -17.33 -26.68
N HIS A 294 -5.79 -16.67 -27.71
CA HIS A 294 -5.36 -17.35 -28.95
C HIS A 294 -3.85 -17.55 -29.06
N ASP A 295 -3.06 -16.64 -28.52
CA ASP A 295 -1.60 -16.77 -28.45
C ASP A 295 -1.05 -15.97 -27.27
N PRO A 296 -0.61 -16.63 -26.18
CA PRO A 296 -0.06 -15.96 -25.01
C PRO A 296 1.21 -15.17 -25.30
N ASN A 297 1.84 -15.38 -26.48
CA ASN A 297 3.02 -14.63 -26.92
C ASN A 297 2.69 -13.60 -28.00
N LYS A 298 1.42 -13.44 -28.36
CA LYS A 298 1.01 -12.55 -29.44
C LYS A 298 0.38 -11.29 -28.86
N TYR A 299 1.02 -10.19 -29.13
CA TYR A 299 0.56 -8.85 -28.76
C TYR A 299 -0.07 -8.18 -29.96
N LEU A 300 -1.11 -7.41 -29.72
CA LEU A 300 -1.75 -6.63 -30.77
C LEU A 300 -1.19 -5.20 -30.73
N ASP A 301 -0.77 -4.67 -31.87
CA ASP A 301 -0.39 -3.28 -32.00
C ASP A 301 -1.60 -2.33 -31.83
N ALA A 302 -1.37 -1.02 -31.87
CA ALA A 302 -2.43 -0.02 -31.75
C ALA A 302 -3.55 -0.17 -32.79
N ASN A 303 -3.28 -0.85 -33.92
CA ASN A 303 -4.22 -1.09 -35.02
C ASN A 303 -4.94 -2.43 -34.93
N GLY A 304 -4.59 -3.26 -33.92
CA GLY A 304 -5.16 -4.58 -33.72
C GLY A 304 -4.45 -5.71 -34.48
N ASN A 305 -3.25 -5.47 -35.01
CA ASN A 305 -2.42 -6.48 -35.66
C ASN A 305 -1.49 -7.13 -34.64
N GLY A 306 -1.32 -8.44 -34.74
CA GLY A 306 -0.43 -9.17 -33.84
C GLY A 306 1.05 -8.86 -34.10
N THR A 307 1.76 -8.47 -33.06
CA THR A 307 3.22 -8.31 -33.07
C THR A 307 3.86 -9.29 -32.09
N ASN A 308 5.02 -9.82 -32.43
CA ASN A 308 5.81 -10.69 -31.53
C ASN A 308 6.85 -9.88 -30.75
N ASP A 309 6.57 -8.61 -30.46
CA ASP A 309 7.54 -7.75 -29.79
C ASP A 309 7.48 -7.95 -28.27
N GLU A 310 8.33 -8.83 -27.77
CA GLU A 310 8.50 -9.13 -26.34
C GLU A 310 8.75 -7.89 -25.48
N LYS A 311 9.34 -6.82 -26.05
CA LYS A 311 9.59 -5.57 -25.33
C LYS A 311 8.34 -4.73 -25.06
N GLN A 312 7.31 -4.90 -25.88
CA GLN A 312 5.99 -4.30 -25.60
C GLN A 312 5.17 -5.15 -24.63
N ALA A 313 5.45 -6.44 -24.59
CA ALA A 313 4.83 -7.41 -23.73
C ALA A 313 5.14 -7.21 -22.25
N ALA A 314 6.39 -7.05 -21.94
CA ALA A 314 6.90 -6.96 -20.57
C ALA A 314 6.31 -5.81 -19.74
N LYS A 315 5.47 -4.96 -20.35
CA LYS A 315 4.88 -3.79 -19.69
C LYS A 315 3.39 -3.90 -19.42
N ILE A 316 2.79 -5.07 -19.66
CA ILE A 316 1.32 -5.17 -19.68
C ILE A 316 0.69 -5.27 -18.31
N ASP A 317 1.31 -5.90 -17.36
CA ASP A 317 0.71 -6.16 -16.06
C ASP A 317 1.55 -5.67 -14.89
N ASP A 318 2.35 -4.63 -15.12
CA ASP A 318 2.94 -3.97 -13.99
C ASP A 318 1.99 -2.89 -13.47
N PRO A 319 1.21 -3.19 -12.42
CA PRO A 319 0.39 -2.18 -11.76
C PRO A 319 1.27 -1.22 -10.96
N ASN A 320 2.52 -0.99 -11.39
CA ASN A 320 3.39 -0.01 -10.79
C ASN A 320 2.70 1.34 -10.88
N LEU A 321 2.06 1.69 -9.80
CA LEU A 321 1.65 3.04 -9.50
C LEU A 321 2.92 3.84 -9.25
N GLY A 322 3.65 4.12 -10.33
CA GLY A 322 4.81 4.98 -10.28
C GLY A 322 4.42 6.29 -9.63
N LEU A 323 5.23 6.80 -8.76
CA LEU A 323 5.06 8.10 -8.16
C LEU A 323 6.26 8.96 -8.52
N THR A 324 5.99 10.11 -9.11
CA THR A 324 7.01 11.09 -9.49
C THR A 324 6.87 12.31 -8.61
N VAL A 325 7.97 12.74 -8.01
CA VAL A 325 8.09 14.03 -7.32
C VAL A 325 8.50 15.07 -8.36
N SER A 326 7.71 16.12 -8.53
CA SER A 326 8.00 17.18 -9.49
C SER A 326 9.25 17.98 -9.11
N ALA A 327 9.76 18.78 -10.04
CA ALA A 327 10.73 19.81 -9.71
C ALA A 327 10.16 20.77 -8.65
N LEU A 328 11.03 21.30 -7.79
CA LEU A 328 10.69 22.28 -6.76
C LEU A 328 10.31 23.61 -7.42
N THR A 329 9.11 24.10 -7.13
CA THR A 329 8.59 25.36 -7.70
C THR A 329 8.12 26.31 -6.59
N ASP A 330 8.30 27.61 -6.83
CA ASP A 330 7.71 28.65 -5.97
C ASP A 330 6.21 28.83 -6.25
N ARG A 331 5.58 29.77 -5.54
CA ARG A 331 4.16 30.12 -5.68
C ARG A 331 3.78 30.59 -7.10
N ASN A 332 4.72 31.13 -7.86
CA ASN A 332 4.51 31.65 -9.21
C ASN A 332 4.87 30.61 -10.30
N GLY A 333 5.28 29.40 -9.91
CA GLY A 333 5.68 28.34 -10.82
C GLY A 333 7.15 28.44 -11.29
N ALA A 334 7.96 29.33 -10.71
CA ALA A 334 9.37 29.41 -11.03
C ALA A 334 10.13 28.23 -10.42
N VAL A 335 10.90 27.52 -11.24
CA VAL A 335 11.69 26.36 -10.81
C VAL A 335 12.88 26.82 -9.96
N MET A 336 13.10 26.12 -8.84
CA MET A 336 14.24 26.36 -7.97
C MET A 336 15.56 26.12 -8.71
N LYS A 337 16.52 27.01 -8.51
CA LYS A 337 17.90 26.87 -8.99
C LYS A 337 18.84 26.75 -7.81
N ASP A 338 19.80 25.85 -7.91
CA ASP A 338 20.87 25.70 -6.92
C ASP A 338 21.89 26.86 -7.04
N LYS A 339 22.92 26.83 -6.18
CA LYS A 339 24.00 27.85 -6.17
C LYS A 339 24.78 27.92 -7.48
N ASP A 340 24.77 26.83 -8.25
CA ASP A 340 25.45 26.71 -9.54
C ASP A 340 24.52 27.05 -10.73
N GLY A 341 23.28 27.48 -10.45
CA GLY A 341 22.26 27.85 -11.44
C GLY A 341 21.56 26.67 -12.09
N LYS A 342 21.75 25.44 -11.61
CA LYS A 342 21.11 24.24 -12.12
C LYS A 342 19.69 24.12 -11.57
N GLU A 343 18.72 23.88 -12.45
CA GLU A 343 17.32 23.72 -12.10
C GLU A 343 17.05 22.40 -11.39
N SER A 344 16.16 22.43 -10.39
CA SER A 344 15.60 21.23 -9.78
C SER A 344 14.91 20.36 -10.85
N LYS A 345 15.02 19.05 -10.73
CA LYS A 345 14.43 18.08 -11.66
C LYS A 345 13.38 17.23 -10.96
N ALA A 346 12.45 16.72 -11.74
CA ALA A 346 11.55 15.69 -11.28
C ALA A 346 12.32 14.38 -10.97
N VAL A 347 11.87 13.64 -9.96
CA VAL A 347 12.48 12.39 -9.50
C VAL A 347 11.39 11.33 -9.46
N ASP A 348 11.61 10.22 -10.13
CA ASP A 348 10.74 9.04 -10.04
C ASP A 348 11.12 8.24 -8.80
N LEU A 349 10.12 7.94 -7.98
CA LEU A 349 10.31 7.16 -6.75
C LEU A 349 10.24 5.66 -7.06
N ALA A 350 11.17 4.89 -6.53
CA ALA A 350 11.14 3.44 -6.59
C ALA A 350 9.98 2.85 -5.74
N ASP A 351 9.72 1.55 -5.89
CA ASP A 351 8.56 0.89 -5.30
C ASP A 351 8.52 0.90 -3.79
N ASN A 352 9.66 0.99 -3.12
CA ASN A 352 9.82 0.97 -1.67
C ASN A 352 10.36 2.28 -1.08
N ASP A 353 10.34 3.36 -1.86
CA ASP A 353 10.90 4.65 -1.49
C ASP A 353 9.98 5.49 -0.58
N LEU A 354 8.74 5.09 -0.42
CA LEU A 354 7.79 5.72 0.48
C LEU A 354 7.63 4.89 1.75
N TYR A 355 7.22 5.55 2.80
CA TYR A 355 6.75 4.97 4.04
C TYR A 355 5.45 5.64 4.43
N GLY A 356 4.64 5.03 5.31
CA GLY A 356 3.34 5.61 5.69
C GLY A 356 2.17 5.11 4.82
N ALA A 357 1.04 5.81 4.88
CA ALA A 357 -0.21 5.38 4.24
C ALA A 357 -0.09 5.19 2.72
N LEU A 358 0.61 6.10 2.02
CA LEU A 358 0.78 5.99 0.57
C LEU A 358 1.56 4.74 0.15
N GLN A 359 2.58 4.34 0.91
CA GLN A 359 3.32 3.11 0.63
C GLN A 359 2.43 1.88 0.82
N SER A 360 1.70 1.81 1.92
CA SER A 360 0.82 0.67 2.19
C SER A 360 -0.33 0.55 1.18
N GLN A 361 -0.91 1.66 0.74
CA GLN A 361 -1.91 1.66 -0.33
C GLN A 361 -1.30 1.15 -1.65
N ARG A 362 -0.08 1.54 -1.95
CA ARG A 362 0.67 1.10 -3.12
C ARG A 362 0.97 -0.40 -3.07
N GLU A 363 1.46 -0.89 -1.93
CA GLU A 363 1.68 -2.32 -1.67
C GLU A 363 0.38 -3.11 -1.80
N LEU A 364 -0.72 -2.61 -1.25
CA LEU A 364 -2.03 -3.23 -1.37
C LEU A 364 -2.48 -3.38 -2.83
N LEU A 365 -2.13 -2.42 -3.69
CA LEU A 365 -2.51 -2.40 -5.11
C LEU A 365 -1.54 -3.21 -5.99
N THR A 366 -0.29 -3.41 -5.58
CA THR A 366 0.75 -3.97 -6.45
C THR A 366 1.25 -5.35 -6.01
N ARG A 367 1.28 -5.63 -4.70
CA ARG A 367 1.95 -6.83 -4.18
C ARG A 367 1.11 -8.09 -4.38
N SER A 368 1.76 -9.11 -4.92
CA SER A 368 1.14 -10.40 -5.19
C SER A 368 1.67 -11.56 -4.32
N GLY A 369 2.45 -11.26 -3.28
CA GLY A 369 2.94 -12.26 -2.35
C GLY A 369 3.71 -13.39 -3.04
N GLU A 370 3.33 -14.63 -2.78
CA GLU A 370 3.92 -15.83 -3.34
C GLU A 370 3.82 -15.93 -4.88
N PHE A 371 2.97 -15.10 -5.50
CA PHE A 371 2.85 -14.97 -6.97
C PHE A 371 3.78 -13.89 -7.55
N SER A 372 4.66 -13.32 -6.75
CA SER A 372 5.62 -12.31 -7.21
C SER A 372 6.62 -12.93 -8.19
N THR A 373 6.90 -12.20 -9.26
CA THR A 373 7.92 -12.57 -10.24
C THR A 373 9.33 -12.28 -9.72
N GLN A 374 10.36 -12.83 -10.37
CA GLN A 374 11.73 -12.49 -10.01
C GLN A 374 12.02 -10.99 -10.19
N GLU A 375 11.39 -10.35 -11.19
CA GLU A 375 11.50 -8.92 -11.41
C GLU A 375 10.91 -8.10 -10.25
N ASP A 376 9.79 -8.55 -9.67
CA ASP A 376 9.20 -7.90 -8.47
C ASP A 376 10.13 -8.02 -7.27
N ILE A 377 10.76 -9.19 -7.09
CA ILE A 377 11.72 -9.45 -6.00
C ILE A 377 13.02 -8.66 -6.20
N ASP A 378 13.47 -8.51 -7.44
CA ASP A 378 14.65 -7.71 -7.75
C ASP A 378 14.42 -6.20 -7.49
N ARG A 379 13.19 -5.72 -7.66
CA ARG A 379 12.79 -4.35 -7.31
C ARG A 379 12.60 -4.17 -5.81
N ASP A 380 11.94 -5.11 -5.15
CA ASP A 380 11.72 -5.11 -3.71
C ASP A 380 11.87 -6.52 -3.16
N PRO A 381 12.94 -6.80 -2.38
CA PRO A 381 13.16 -8.11 -1.79
C PRO A 381 12.00 -8.62 -0.91
N ASN A 382 11.16 -7.71 -0.41
CA ASN A 382 10.01 -8.04 0.44
C ASN A 382 8.74 -8.36 -0.36
N ALA A 383 8.74 -8.18 -1.69
CA ALA A 383 7.57 -8.37 -2.54
C ALA A 383 6.90 -9.74 -2.37
N ALA A 384 7.69 -10.81 -2.19
CA ALA A 384 7.18 -12.16 -2.01
C ALA A 384 6.50 -12.41 -0.65
N SER A 385 6.74 -11.56 0.34
CA SER A 385 6.15 -11.67 1.69
C SER A 385 4.96 -10.72 1.91
N GLN A 386 4.76 -9.78 1.01
CA GLN A 386 3.70 -8.78 1.10
C GLN A 386 2.52 -9.19 0.21
N ARG A 387 1.32 -9.24 0.80
CA ARG A 387 0.09 -9.63 0.11
C ARG A 387 -0.84 -8.42 -0.02
N GLY A 388 -1.19 -8.12 -1.28
CA GLY A 388 -2.16 -7.09 -1.64
C GLY A 388 -3.36 -7.71 -2.38
N ILE A 389 -4.21 -6.87 -2.97
CA ILE A 389 -5.38 -7.29 -3.75
C ILE A 389 -4.98 -8.27 -4.87
N PRO A 390 -3.88 -8.06 -5.63
CA PRO A 390 -3.45 -9.00 -6.66
C PRO A 390 -3.17 -10.42 -6.16
N TYR A 391 -2.71 -10.57 -4.91
CA TYR A 391 -2.53 -11.88 -4.30
C TYR A 391 -3.86 -12.64 -4.20
N TYR A 392 -4.90 -12.00 -3.69
CA TYR A 392 -6.22 -12.63 -3.51
C TYR A 392 -6.90 -12.91 -4.85
N GLN A 393 -6.73 -12.02 -5.84
CA GLN A 393 -7.20 -12.25 -7.21
C GLN A 393 -6.52 -13.48 -7.83
N LYS A 394 -5.18 -13.55 -7.78
CA LYS A 394 -4.41 -14.68 -8.32
C LYS A 394 -4.68 -15.99 -7.55
N SER A 395 -4.92 -15.92 -6.25
CA SER A 395 -5.30 -17.11 -5.45
C SER A 395 -6.68 -17.66 -5.87
N LEU A 396 -7.64 -16.78 -6.12
CA LEU A 396 -8.96 -17.16 -6.62
C LEU A 396 -8.87 -17.71 -8.06
N ASP A 397 -8.03 -17.10 -8.90
CA ASP A 397 -7.77 -17.59 -10.27
C ASP A 397 -7.10 -18.97 -10.26
N LEU A 398 -6.18 -19.19 -9.33
CA LEU A 398 -5.51 -20.48 -9.17
C LEU A 398 -6.51 -21.58 -8.77
N LEU A 399 -7.41 -21.27 -7.82
CA LEU A 399 -8.48 -22.19 -7.43
C LEU A 399 -9.38 -22.53 -8.62
N ALA A 400 -9.87 -21.51 -9.34
CA ALA A 400 -10.77 -21.68 -10.48
C ALA A 400 -10.12 -22.49 -11.62
N ARG A 401 -8.87 -22.18 -11.92
CA ARG A 401 -8.09 -22.88 -12.95
C ARG A 401 -7.84 -24.33 -12.58
N GLN A 402 -7.36 -24.59 -11.36
CA GLN A 402 -7.09 -25.96 -10.89
C GLN A 402 -8.37 -26.79 -10.85
N PHE A 403 -9.48 -26.19 -10.40
CA PHE A 403 -10.80 -26.84 -10.40
C PHE A 403 -11.23 -27.22 -11.83
N ALA A 404 -11.21 -26.27 -12.76
CA ALA A 404 -11.61 -26.51 -14.14
C ALA A 404 -10.72 -27.54 -14.83
N GLN A 405 -9.40 -27.43 -14.69
CA GLN A 405 -8.44 -28.35 -15.31
C GLN A 405 -8.60 -29.80 -14.76
N THR A 406 -8.72 -29.93 -13.43
CA THR A 406 -8.86 -31.25 -12.80
C THR A 406 -10.09 -31.99 -13.31
N LEU A 407 -11.22 -31.31 -13.41
CA LEU A 407 -12.46 -31.94 -13.88
C LEU A 407 -12.50 -32.13 -15.40
N ASN A 408 -11.91 -31.21 -16.15
CA ASN A 408 -11.74 -31.38 -17.60
C ASN A 408 -10.87 -32.59 -17.91
N ASP A 409 -9.72 -32.73 -17.24
CA ASP A 409 -8.80 -33.85 -17.43
C ASP A 409 -9.46 -35.18 -17.04
N ALA A 410 -10.25 -35.21 -15.96
CA ALA A 410 -11.02 -36.36 -15.57
C ALA A 410 -12.08 -36.74 -16.61
N ASN A 411 -12.82 -35.79 -17.16
CA ASN A 411 -13.82 -36.04 -18.17
C ASN A 411 -13.22 -36.47 -19.52
N GLN A 412 -12.05 -35.93 -19.85
CA GLN A 412 -11.29 -36.30 -21.05
C GLN A 412 -10.48 -37.59 -20.88
N GLY A 413 -10.43 -38.12 -19.64
CA GLY A 413 -9.67 -39.34 -19.34
C GLY A 413 -8.15 -39.15 -19.36
N TYR A 414 -7.67 -37.93 -19.20
CA TYR A 414 -6.24 -37.66 -19.13
C TYR A 414 -5.66 -37.97 -17.75
N VAL A 415 -4.46 -38.55 -17.76
CA VAL A 415 -3.65 -38.76 -16.55
C VAL A 415 -2.36 -37.97 -16.71
N TYR A 416 -2.01 -37.21 -15.68
CA TYR A 416 -0.78 -36.41 -15.66
C TYR A 416 -0.04 -36.55 -14.32
N ASP A 417 1.26 -36.25 -14.34
CA ASP A 417 2.10 -36.21 -13.15
C ASP A 417 2.03 -34.87 -12.45
N GLU A 418 2.78 -34.71 -11.36
CA GLU A 418 2.87 -33.47 -10.57
C GLU A 418 3.40 -32.28 -11.38
N LYS A 419 4.12 -32.54 -12.47
CA LYS A 419 4.67 -31.52 -13.39
C LYS A 419 3.71 -31.17 -14.53
N GLY A 420 2.53 -31.78 -14.57
CA GLY A 420 1.56 -31.58 -15.63
C GLY A 420 1.85 -32.37 -16.92
N ASN A 421 2.80 -33.32 -16.93
CA ASN A 421 3.08 -34.16 -18.10
C ASN A 421 2.05 -35.29 -18.18
N TYR A 422 1.57 -35.61 -19.40
CA TYR A 422 0.69 -36.74 -19.59
C TYR A 422 1.44 -38.05 -19.32
N VAL A 423 0.78 -38.95 -18.58
CA VAL A 423 1.29 -40.28 -18.26
C VAL A 423 0.22 -41.33 -18.54
N LYS A 424 0.62 -42.55 -18.87
CA LYS A 424 -0.30 -43.68 -18.96
C LYS A 424 -0.72 -44.13 -17.57
N GLY A 425 -1.99 -44.41 -17.38
CA GLY A 425 -2.51 -44.88 -16.09
C GLY A 425 -3.76 -45.73 -16.24
N THR A 426 -4.06 -46.52 -15.21
CA THR A 426 -5.29 -47.31 -15.05
C THR A 426 -6.03 -46.84 -13.81
N MET A 427 -7.35 -47.02 -13.83
CA MET A 427 -8.19 -46.71 -12.69
C MET A 427 -8.38 -47.97 -11.83
N ASP A 428 -8.24 -47.85 -10.51
CA ASP A 428 -8.53 -48.92 -9.58
C ASP A 428 -10.05 -49.01 -9.22
N ALA A 429 -10.40 -50.00 -8.42
CA ALA A 429 -11.78 -50.26 -8.03
C ALA A 429 -12.42 -49.14 -7.17
N ASP A 430 -11.59 -48.28 -6.58
CA ASP A 430 -12.01 -47.14 -5.75
C ASP A 430 -12.11 -45.81 -6.53
N GLY A 431 -12.01 -45.87 -7.85
CA GLY A 431 -12.07 -44.68 -8.72
C GLY A 431 -10.77 -43.86 -8.78
N LYS A 432 -9.70 -44.35 -8.16
CA LYS A 432 -8.40 -43.70 -8.18
C LYS A 432 -7.60 -44.13 -9.40
N ILE A 433 -7.09 -43.18 -10.15
CA ILE A 433 -6.18 -43.47 -11.26
C ILE A 433 -4.78 -43.76 -10.70
N THR A 434 -4.33 -44.99 -10.90
CA THR A 434 -2.96 -45.41 -10.59
C THR A 434 -2.11 -45.47 -11.82
N ARG A 435 -0.81 -45.16 -11.71
CA ARG A 435 0.15 -45.24 -12.78
C ARG A 435 0.68 -46.68 -12.86
N ASP A 436 0.46 -47.35 -13.99
CA ASP A 436 0.94 -48.70 -14.22
C ASP A 436 2.43 -48.80 -14.60
N ASN A 437 3.19 -47.93 -14.40
CA ASN A 437 4.60 -47.70 -14.69
C ASN A 437 4.82 -46.25 -15.16
N PRO A 438 5.94 -45.62 -14.84
CA PRO A 438 6.16 -44.20 -15.16
C PRO A 438 6.47 -43.97 -16.66
N SER A 439 5.71 -44.59 -17.57
CA SER A 439 5.86 -44.31 -19.00
C SER A 439 5.07 -43.04 -19.33
N SER A 440 5.75 -41.92 -19.26
CA SER A 440 5.28 -40.65 -19.85
C SER A 440 5.23 -40.75 -21.37
N PHE A 441 4.42 -39.91 -22.01
CA PHE A 441 4.48 -39.75 -23.49
C PHE A 441 5.68 -38.90 -23.85
N THR A 442 6.89 -39.53 -23.82
CA THR A 442 8.15 -38.85 -24.11
C THR A 442 8.65 -39.29 -25.48
N PHE A 443 8.97 -38.31 -26.31
CA PHE A 443 9.56 -38.47 -27.63
C PHE A 443 11.04 -38.16 -27.56
N VAL A 444 11.84 -38.86 -28.36
CA VAL A 444 13.27 -38.63 -28.49
C VAL A 444 13.57 -38.23 -29.93
N ASN A 445 14.34 -37.16 -30.11
CA ASN A 445 14.71 -36.73 -31.46
C ASN A 445 15.60 -37.77 -32.16
N PRO A 446 15.17 -38.35 -33.30
CA PRO A 446 15.96 -39.39 -34.00
C PRO A 446 17.29 -38.91 -34.51
N GLN A 447 17.49 -37.61 -34.67
CA GLN A 447 18.74 -36.99 -35.16
C GLN A 447 19.66 -36.54 -34.01
N ASN A 448 19.09 -36.39 -32.81
CA ASN A 448 19.81 -35.97 -31.61
C ASN A 448 19.21 -36.64 -30.37
N ASN A 449 19.70 -37.80 -29.99
CA ASN A 449 19.16 -38.56 -28.85
C ASN A 449 19.23 -37.85 -27.48
N ALA A 450 19.93 -36.74 -27.38
CA ALA A 450 19.94 -35.90 -26.17
C ALA A 450 18.74 -34.95 -26.09
N GLU A 451 18.02 -34.74 -27.19
CA GLU A 451 16.84 -33.88 -27.24
C GLU A 451 15.58 -34.73 -27.08
N THR A 452 14.85 -34.48 -26.02
CA THR A 452 13.60 -35.18 -25.68
C THR A 452 12.47 -34.16 -25.49
N HIS A 453 11.25 -34.53 -25.85
CA HIS A 453 10.05 -33.80 -25.57
C HIS A 453 9.04 -34.71 -24.88
N THR A 454 8.60 -34.33 -23.69
CA THR A 454 7.54 -35.01 -22.94
C THR A 454 6.25 -34.21 -23.07
N LEU A 455 5.19 -34.87 -23.57
CA LEU A 455 3.89 -34.19 -23.74
C LEU A 455 3.38 -33.64 -22.39
N ASN A 456 3.05 -32.38 -22.42
CA ASN A 456 2.46 -31.63 -21.31
C ASN A 456 1.06 -31.14 -21.69
N ARG A 457 0.18 -30.97 -20.72
CA ARG A 457 -1.18 -30.50 -20.95
C ARG A 457 -1.27 -29.07 -21.53
N ASN A 458 -0.19 -28.30 -21.43
CA ASN A 458 -0.09 -26.97 -22.03
C ASN A 458 0.49 -27.00 -23.45
N ASP A 459 0.83 -28.20 -23.98
CA ASP A 459 1.35 -28.33 -25.32
C ASP A 459 0.20 -28.19 -26.32
N THR A 460 0.37 -27.24 -27.22
CA THR A 460 -0.49 -27.12 -28.41
C THR A 460 0.22 -27.76 -29.59
N TRP A 461 -0.55 -28.31 -30.54
CA TRP A 461 0.02 -28.99 -31.72
C TRP A 461 1.04 -28.12 -32.45
N ASP A 462 0.76 -26.84 -32.60
CA ASP A 462 1.62 -25.91 -33.36
C ASP A 462 2.97 -25.67 -32.67
N LYS A 463 3.06 -25.78 -31.36
CA LYS A 463 4.27 -25.58 -30.57
C LYS A 463 5.14 -26.83 -30.45
N LEU A 464 4.61 -27.99 -30.83
CA LEU A 464 5.39 -29.22 -30.76
C LEU A 464 6.53 -29.22 -31.79
N PRO A 465 7.71 -29.74 -31.45
CA PRO A 465 8.79 -29.94 -32.41
C PRO A 465 8.34 -30.82 -33.58
N ASP A 466 8.73 -30.50 -34.80
CA ASP A 466 8.32 -31.25 -36.00
C ASP A 466 8.76 -32.70 -35.98
N TRP A 467 9.90 -33.00 -35.36
CA TRP A 467 10.37 -34.37 -35.17
C TRP A 467 9.46 -35.15 -34.20
N ALA A 468 8.87 -34.49 -33.17
CA ALA A 468 7.91 -35.11 -32.27
C ALA A 468 6.58 -35.36 -32.97
N LYS A 469 6.04 -34.37 -33.73
CA LYS A 469 4.83 -34.55 -34.56
C LYS A 469 4.92 -35.73 -35.52
N LYS A 470 6.08 -35.94 -36.16
CA LYS A 470 6.32 -37.07 -37.05
C LYS A 470 6.21 -38.42 -36.33
N GLN A 471 6.60 -38.50 -35.06
CA GLN A 471 6.50 -39.73 -34.27
C GLN A 471 5.07 -39.99 -33.79
N MET A 472 4.18 -39.00 -33.86
CA MET A 472 2.77 -39.11 -33.46
C MET A 472 1.88 -39.77 -34.53
N GLY A 473 2.48 -40.36 -35.60
CA GLY A 473 1.82 -41.32 -36.47
C GLY A 473 0.57 -40.85 -37.19
N GLY A 474 0.55 -39.59 -37.68
CA GLY A 474 -0.58 -39.06 -38.47
C GLY A 474 -1.71 -38.42 -37.65
N ALA A 475 -1.51 -38.23 -36.35
CA ALA A 475 -2.38 -37.39 -35.55
C ALA A 475 -2.32 -35.93 -36.03
N ASN A 476 -3.44 -35.21 -35.95
CA ASN A 476 -3.54 -33.82 -36.35
C ASN A 476 -3.59 -32.89 -35.12
N SER A 477 -3.70 -33.44 -33.93
CA SER A 477 -3.68 -32.74 -32.67
C SER A 477 -3.10 -33.60 -31.55
N VAL A 478 -2.71 -32.98 -30.43
CA VAL A 478 -2.30 -33.69 -29.21
C VAL A 478 -3.43 -34.60 -28.74
N GLU A 479 -4.65 -34.13 -28.81
CA GLU A 479 -5.85 -34.87 -28.41
C GLU A 479 -6.04 -36.13 -29.28
N ASP A 480 -5.90 -36.04 -30.60
CA ASP A 480 -6.00 -37.19 -31.50
C ASP A 480 -4.95 -38.25 -31.20
N TYR A 481 -3.73 -37.82 -30.92
CA TYR A 481 -2.66 -38.73 -30.53
C TYR A 481 -2.96 -39.46 -29.22
N LEU A 482 -3.43 -38.70 -28.21
CA LEU A 482 -3.79 -39.27 -26.91
C LEU A 482 -4.97 -40.24 -27.02
N LYS A 483 -6.00 -39.92 -27.82
CA LYS A 483 -7.13 -40.83 -28.11
C LYS A 483 -6.64 -42.16 -28.70
N GLY A 484 -5.77 -42.11 -29.70
CA GLY A 484 -5.27 -43.29 -30.40
C GLY A 484 -4.41 -44.22 -29.55
N ASN A 485 -3.76 -43.72 -28.50
CA ASN A 485 -2.73 -44.46 -27.78
C ASN A 485 -3.11 -44.95 -26.37
N LYS A 486 -4.28 -44.54 -25.85
CA LYS A 486 -4.64 -44.84 -24.44
C LYS A 486 -5.70 -45.89 -24.27
N GLY A 487 -6.57 -46.08 -25.25
CA GLY A 487 -7.71 -46.93 -25.03
C GLY A 487 -8.71 -46.41 -24.00
N ILE A 488 -8.72 -45.12 -23.68
CA ILE A 488 -9.56 -44.46 -22.71
C ILE A 488 -10.69 -43.72 -23.42
N SER A 489 -11.91 -43.81 -22.92
CA SER A 489 -13.05 -43.00 -23.39
C SER A 489 -12.77 -41.55 -23.08
N MET A 490 -12.92 -40.68 -24.06
CA MET A 490 -12.67 -39.23 -23.92
C MET A 490 -13.93 -38.44 -24.17
N GLY A 491 -14.32 -37.63 -23.17
CA GLY A 491 -15.38 -36.64 -23.29
C GLY A 491 -14.87 -35.28 -23.75
N ALA A 492 -15.77 -34.37 -23.92
CA ALA A 492 -15.46 -32.96 -24.10
C ALA A 492 -15.04 -32.32 -22.77
N PRO A 493 -14.27 -31.21 -22.79
CA PRO A 493 -14.05 -30.44 -21.57
C PRO A 493 -15.38 -29.96 -20.99
N LEU A 494 -15.51 -29.95 -19.67
CA LEU A 494 -16.70 -29.50 -18.95
C LEU A 494 -16.65 -27.97 -18.75
N PHE A 495 -15.49 -27.43 -18.45
CA PHE A 495 -15.29 -26.01 -18.20
C PHE A 495 -14.43 -25.39 -19.29
N SER A 496 -14.69 -24.12 -19.55
CA SER A 496 -14.00 -23.34 -20.57
C SER A 496 -13.90 -21.88 -20.17
N ASN A 497 -13.17 -21.12 -20.97
CA ASN A 497 -13.10 -19.68 -20.88
C ASN A 497 -14.41 -19.07 -21.44
N ARG A 498 -15.02 -18.14 -20.71
CA ARG A 498 -16.25 -17.44 -21.12
C ARG A 498 -16.09 -16.66 -22.44
N GLY A 499 -14.89 -16.22 -22.77
CA GLY A 499 -14.59 -15.51 -24.03
C GLY A 499 -14.68 -16.42 -25.26
N ASP A 500 -14.20 -17.67 -25.12
CA ASP A 500 -14.40 -18.76 -26.08
C ASP A 500 -14.76 -20.04 -25.34
N ARG A 501 -16.04 -20.40 -25.40
CA ARG A 501 -16.58 -21.57 -24.69
C ARG A 501 -16.07 -22.92 -25.19
N ASN A 502 -15.20 -22.94 -26.17
CA ASN A 502 -14.50 -24.12 -26.65
C ASN A 502 -13.03 -24.16 -26.19
N ASP A 503 -12.52 -23.05 -25.65
CA ASP A 503 -11.16 -22.92 -25.21
C ASP A 503 -11.03 -23.19 -23.70
N THR A 504 -10.07 -24.00 -23.32
CA THR A 504 -9.75 -24.37 -21.94
C THR A 504 -8.53 -23.63 -21.40
N ASP A 505 -7.87 -22.82 -22.24
CA ASP A 505 -6.70 -22.05 -21.85
C ASP A 505 -7.11 -20.71 -21.21
N GLY A 506 -6.24 -20.19 -20.36
CA GLY A 506 -6.45 -18.89 -19.72
C GLY A 506 -7.69 -18.80 -18.81
N ILE A 507 -8.15 -19.93 -18.26
CA ILE A 507 -9.26 -19.94 -17.30
C ILE A 507 -8.83 -19.23 -16.01
N THR A 508 -9.63 -18.23 -15.63
CA THR A 508 -9.51 -17.47 -14.38
C THR A 508 -10.85 -17.47 -13.65
N ALA A 509 -10.87 -17.02 -12.40
CA ALA A 509 -12.12 -16.87 -11.67
C ALA A 509 -13.10 -15.88 -12.34
N ALA A 510 -12.56 -14.89 -13.05
CA ALA A 510 -13.37 -13.89 -13.75
C ALA A 510 -14.04 -14.41 -15.03
N ASN A 511 -13.47 -15.43 -15.68
CA ASN A 511 -13.94 -15.89 -16.99
C ASN A 511 -14.36 -17.36 -17.04
N ILE A 512 -14.19 -18.13 -15.97
CA ILE A 512 -14.63 -19.53 -15.93
C ILE A 512 -16.12 -19.67 -16.26
N SER A 513 -16.44 -20.65 -17.10
CA SER A 513 -17.82 -20.98 -17.48
C SER A 513 -17.93 -22.46 -17.84
N ILE A 514 -19.13 -22.99 -17.91
CA ILE A 514 -19.38 -24.30 -18.51
C ILE A 514 -19.10 -24.25 -20.02
N SER A 515 -18.56 -25.33 -20.58
CA SER A 515 -18.25 -25.41 -22.02
C SER A 515 -19.52 -25.35 -22.88
N ALA A 516 -19.38 -24.93 -24.13
CA ALA A 516 -20.49 -24.88 -25.05
C ALA A 516 -21.16 -26.25 -25.23
N LYS A 517 -20.36 -27.30 -25.40
CA LYS A 517 -20.89 -28.67 -25.57
C LYS A 517 -21.66 -29.16 -24.35
N TRP A 518 -21.17 -28.85 -23.13
CA TRP A 518 -21.90 -29.24 -21.91
C TRP A 518 -23.15 -28.41 -21.70
N ALA A 519 -23.15 -27.16 -22.13
CA ALA A 519 -24.36 -26.33 -22.11
C ALA A 519 -25.47 -26.87 -23.03
N GLU A 520 -25.10 -27.47 -24.19
CA GLU A 520 -26.03 -28.04 -25.15
C GLU A 520 -26.61 -29.39 -24.75
N GLY A 521 -25.89 -30.19 -23.97
CA GLY A 521 -26.35 -31.52 -23.60
C GLY A 521 -25.41 -32.24 -22.59
N PRO A 522 -25.77 -33.48 -22.21
CA PRO A 522 -24.95 -34.29 -21.30
C PRO A 522 -23.58 -34.57 -21.90
N GLN A 523 -22.52 -34.25 -21.14
CA GLN A 523 -21.13 -34.44 -21.54
C GLN A 523 -20.29 -35.20 -20.50
N ILE A 524 -20.83 -35.50 -19.33
CA ILE A 524 -20.09 -36.23 -18.31
C ILE A 524 -19.91 -37.67 -18.76
N VAL A 525 -18.64 -38.04 -18.94
CA VAL A 525 -18.24 -39.42 -19.26
C VAL A 525 -18.39 -40.26 -18.00
N ARG A 526 -19.20 -41.30 -18.09
CA ARG A 526 -19.52 -42.17 -16.94
C ARG A 526 -18.48 -43.26 -16.69
N SER A 527 -17.75 -43.69 -17.73
CA SER A 527 -16.82 -44.82 -17.65
C SER A 527 -15.49 -44.53 -18.33
N PHE A 528 -14.40 -45.10 -17.82
CA PHE A 528 -13.10 -45.07 -18.46
C PHE A 528 -12.90 -46.17 -19.52
N GLN A 529 -13.89 -46.98 -19.81
CA GLN A 529 -13.76 -48.03 -20.80
C GLN A 529 -13.79 -47.46 -22.21
N LEU A 530 -13.12 -48.18 -23.13
CA LEU A 530 -13.03 -47.81 -24.55
C LEU A 530 -14.41 -47.61 -25.20
N PRO A 531 -14.57 -46.63 -26.09
CA PRO A 531 -15.80 -46.47 -26.87
C PRO A 531 -16.24 -47.72 -27.62
N SER A 532 -15.28 -48.52 -28.15
CA SER A 532 -15.55 -49.79 -28.82
C SER A 532 -16.12 -50.87 -27.90
N ALA A 533 -15.96 -50.73 -26.61
CA ALA A 533 -16.53 -51.61 -25.60
C ALA A 533 -17.81 -51.03 -24.94
N MET A 534 -18.19 -49.79 -25.25
CA MET A 534 -19.33 -49.08 -24.63
C MET A 534 -20.66 -49.79 -24.85
N ASP A 535 -20.86 -50.45 -25.97
CA ASP A 535 -22.08 -51.24 -26.21
C ASP A 535 -22.30 -52.39 -25.25
N LYS A 536 -21.25 -52.76 -24.50
CA LYS A 536 -21.27 -53.85 -23.47
C LYS A 536 -21.18 -53.34 -22.06
N ILE A 537 -21.10 -52.00 -21.83
CA ILE A 537 -20.97 -51.44 -20.53
C ILE A 537 -22.35 -51.41 -19.85
N PRO A 538 -22.50 -51.91 -18.61
CA PRO A 538 -23.75 -51.83 -17.87
C PRO A 538 -24.21 -50.37 -17.73
N SER A 539 -25.52 -50.16 -17.72
CA SER A 539 -26.09 -48.82 -17.50
C SER A 539 -25.80 -48.26 -16.11
N THR A 540 -25.35 -49.11 -15.19
CA THR A 540 -24.97 -48.77 -13.82
C THR A 540 -23.48 -48.40 -13.66
N GLU A 541 -22.71 -48.41 -14.74
CA GLU A 541 -21.30 -48.09 -14.69
C GLU A 541 -21.07 -46.58 -14.46
N SER A 542 -20.37 -46.24 -13.38
CA SER A 542 -20.17 -44.86 -12.89
C SER A 542 -18.72 -44.53 -12.57
N SER A 543 -17.79 -45.39 -12.96
CA SER A 543 -16.37 -45.34 -12.52
C SER A 543 -15.68 -44.00 -12.71
N ASN A 544 -15.98 -43.27 -13.80
CA ASN A 544 -15.41 -41.94 -13.99
C ASN A 544 -16.08 -40.86 -13.11
N ILE A 545 -17.37 -41.04 -12.84
CA ILE A 545 -18.10 -40.13 -11.95
C ILE A 545 -17.55 -40.27 -10.52
N ASP A 546 -17.33 -41.52 -10.07
CA ASP A 546 -16.73 -41.80 -8.78
C ASP A 546 -15.31 -41.27 -8.66
N HIS A 547 -14.54 -41.35 -9.77
CA HIS A 547 -13.23 -40.69 -9.83
C HIS A 547 -13.32 -39.17 -9.72
N MET A 548 -14.29 -38.52 -10.39
CA MET A 548 -14.51 -37.08 -10.22
C MET A 548 -14.83 -36.72 -8.76
N ILE A 549 -15.68 -37.50 -8.10
CA ILE A 549 -16.01 -37.32 -6.67
C ILE A 549 -14.75 -37.42 -5.81
N TYR A 550 -13.93 -38.44 -6.07
CA TYR A 550 -12.65 -38.62 -5.38
C TYR A 550 -11.73 -37.40 -5.55
N LEU A 551 -11.70 -36.76 -6.74
CA LEU A 551 -10.87 -35.59 -7.01
C LEU A 551 -11.28 -34.35 -6.20
N PHE A 552 -12.53 -34.24 -5.75
CA PHE A 552 -12.95 -33.17 -4.83
C PHE A 552 -12.36 -33.34 -3.42
N GLU A 553 -12.19 -34.57 -2.97
CA GLU A 553 -11.64 -34.91 -1.65
C GLU A 553 -10.13 -35.04 -1.66
N LYS A 554 -9.54 -35.27 -2.85
CA LYS A 554 -8.10 -35.46 -3.02
C LYS A 554 -7.36 -34.15 -2.78
N LYS A 555 -6.30 -34.23 -1.97
CA LYS A 555 -5.34 -33.12 -1.84
C LYS A 555 -4.58 -32.93 -3.15
N GLN A 556 -4.53 -31.68 -3.58
CA GLN A 556 -3.87 -31.22 -4.79
C GLN A 556 -2.81 -30.20 -4.44
N ASP A 557 -1.75 -30.14 -5.24
CA ASP A 557 -0.70 -29.14 -5.09
C ASP A 557 -1.08 -27.88 -5.86
N TYR A 558 -1.31 -26.78 -5.12
CA TYR A 558 -1.52 -25.48 -5.70
C TYR A 558 -0.18 -24.77 -5.84
N LYS A 559 0.25 -24.59 -7.08
CA LYS A 559 1.51 -23.95 -7.41
C LYS A 559 1.22 -22.57 -8.00
N PRO A 560 1.93 -21.52 -7.57
CA PRO A 560 1.84 -20.22 -8.20
C PRO A 560 2.52 -20.32 -9.57
N GLY A 561 1.85 -20.95 -10.52
CA GLY A 561 2.35 -21.05 -11.89
C GLY A 561 2.55 -19.64 -12.42
N THR A 562 3.76 -19.25 -12.68
CA THR A 562 4.03 -18.06 -13.47
C THR A 562 3.46 -18.29 -14.85
N ILE A 563 2.62 -17.37 -15.31
CA ILE A 563 2.11 -17.34 -16.69
C ILE A 563 3.29 -17.16 -17.67
N GLN A 564 4.45 -16.77 -17.17
CA GLN A 564 5.73 -16.78 -17.88
C GLN A 564 6.65 -17.81 -17.24
N ASP A 565 6.88 -18.84 -18.00
CA ASP A 565 7.85 -19.89 -17.74
C ASP A 565 9.28 -19.32 -17.89
N ASP A 566 9.68 -18.52 -16.93
CA ASP A 566 11.10 -18.25 -16.75
C ASP A 566 11.71 -19.58 -16.31
N ALA A 567 12.73 -20.05 -17.01
CA ALA A 567 13.42 -21.32 -16.84
C ALA A 567 14.00 -21.58 -15.41
N LYS A 568 13.56 -20.86 -14.42
CA LYS A 568 13.78 -20.97 -12.99
C LYS A 568 12.49 -20.95 -12.18
N GLY A 569 11.34 -21.26 -12.80
CA GLY A 569 10.05 -21.37 -12.13
C GLY A 569 10.19 -22.16 -10.83
N LYS A 570 9.93 -21.54 -9.72
CA LYS A 570 9.89 -22.21 -8.43
C LYS A 570 8.79 -23.26 -8.49
N ASP A 571 9.16 -24.54 -8.58
CA ASP A 571 8.30 -25.69 -8.30
C ASP A 571 7.87 -25.73 -6.80
N VAL A 572 7.59 -24.56 -6.22
CA VAL A 572 7.22 -24.43 -4.82
C VAL A 572 5.70 -24.56 -4.72
N THR A 573 5.26 -25.60 -4.05
CA THR A 573 3.85 -25.75 -3.69
C THR A 573 3.48 -24.67 -2.67
N MET A 574 2.56 -23.77 -3.04
CA MET A 574 2.02 -22.73 -2.15
C MET A 574 1.09 -23.35 -1.09
N PHE A 575 0.27 -24.30 -1.53
CA PHE A 575 -0.70 -24.99 -0.68
C PHE A 575 -0.94 -26.42 -1.18
N ASN A 576 -1.14 -27.37 -0.26
CA ASN A 576 -1.54 -28.73 -0.59
C ASN A 576 -2.84 -29.05 0.17
N GLY A 577 -3.93 -29.21 -0.55
CA GLY A 577 -5.25 -29.46 0.04
C GLY A 577 -6.33 -29.70 -1.01
N SER A 578 -7.55 -29.99 -0.57
CA SER A 578 -8.74 -30.08 -1.41
C SER A 578 -9.18 -28.69 -1.91
N PHE A 579 -10.18 -28.63 -2.81
CA PHE A 579 -10.74 -27.34 -3.26
C PHE A 579 -11.35 -26.54 -2.11
N GLN A 580 -12.05 -27.19 -1.18
CA GLN A 580 -12.59 -26.55 0.02
C GLN A 580 -11.49 -26.04 0.94
N GLU A 581 -10.46 -26.86 1.19
CA GLU A 581 -9.32 -26.44 2.00
C GLU A 581 -8.56 -25.26 1.38
N MET A 582 -8.44 -25.20 0.05
CA MET A 582 -7.83 -24.05 -0.64
C MET A 582 -8.67 -22.78 -0.45
N TRP A 583 -9.99 -22.86 -0.59
CA TRP A 583 -10.87 -21.73 -0.31
C TRP A 583 -10.74 -21.23 1.13
N SER A 584 -10.83 -22.15 2.11
CA SER A 584 -10.64 -21.83 3.53
C SER A 584 -9.25 -21.27 3.82
N ASN A 585 -8.22 -21.72 3.11
CA ASN A 585 -6.85 -21.18 3.23
C ASN A 585 -6.78 -19.71 2.81
N ILE A 586 -7.44 -19.31 1.70
CA ILE A 586 -7.50 -17.92 1.26
C ILE A 586 -8.07 -17.03 2.38
N GLY A 587 -9.19 -17.43 2.98
CA GLY A 587 -9.81 -16.71 4.10
C GLY A 587 -8.92 -16.68 5.36
N SER A 588 -8.26 -17.79 5.66
CA SER A 588 -7.37 -17.90 6.84
C SER A 588 -6.12 -17.02 6.71
N VAL A 589 -5.53 -16.94 5.52
CA VAL A 589 -4.40 -16.05 5.23
C VAL A 589 -4.82 -14.60 5.41
N LEU A 590 -5.99 -14.21 4.88
CA LEU A 590 -6.52 -12.86 5.04
C LEU A 590 -6.75 -12.51 6.52
N GLY A 591 -7.40 -13.41 7.27
CA GLY A 591 -7.65 -13.21 8.69
C GLY A 591 -6.38 -13.08 9.52
N ASN A 592 -5.33 -13.84 9.17
CA ASN A 592 -4.02 -13.73 9.81
C ASN A 592 -3.33 -12.38 9.48
N ASP A 593 -3.34 -11.98 8.20
CA ASP A 593 -2.74 -10.71 7.76
C ASP A 593 -3.44 -9.53 8.43
N MET A 594 -4.77 -9.56 8.55
CA MET A 594 -5.55 -8.55 9.27
C MET A 594 -5.21 -8.52 10.76
N LYS A 595 -5.16 -9.68 11.42
CA LYS A 595 -4.83 -9.77 12.85
C LYS A 595 -3.44 -9.20 13.15
N VAL A 596 -2.44 -9.55 12.35
CA VAL A 596 -1.08 -9.02 12.50
C VAL A 596 -1.07 -7.50 12.30
N THR A 597 -1.72 -7.02 11.24
CA THR A 597 -1.79 -5.59 10.93
C THR A 597 -2.51 -4.80 12.03
N SER A 598 -3.66 -5.30 12.55
CA SER A 598 -4.38 -4.68 13.66
C SER A 598 -3.53 -4.62 14.94
N THR A 599 -2.83 -5.72 15.29
CA THR A 599 -1.96 -5.74 16.47
C THR A 599 -0.81 -4.72 16.37
N LEU A 600 -0.23 -4.57 15.17
CA LEU A 600 0.81 -3.58 14.92
C LEU A 600 0.24 -2.15 14.97
N LEU A 601 -0.95 -1.94 14.40
CA LEU A 601 -1.64 -0.64 14.47
C LEU A 601 -1.89 -0.22 15.91
N ASP A 602 -2.43 -1.11 16.74
CA ASP A 602 -2.68 -0.84 18.17
C ASP A 602 -1.38 -0.47 18.91
N ALA A 603 -0.28 -1.18 18.62
CA ALA A 603 1.01 -0.91 19.24
C ALA A 603 1.58 0.47 18.84
N TYR A 604 1.56 0.80 17.54
CA TYR A 604 2.03 2.08 17.04
C TYR A 604 1.13 3.24 17.49
N TYR A 605 -0.18 3.02 17.52
CA TYR A 605 -1.14 4.01 18.02
C TYR A 605 -0.89 4.31 19.51
N ALA A 606 -0.72 3.29 20.34
CA ALA A 606 -0.40 3.49 21.76
C ALA A 606 0.94 4.24 21.94
N SER A 607 1.95 3.92 21.12
CA SER A 607 3.24 4.64 21.11
C SER A 607 3.06 6.10 20.70
N SER A 608 2.30 6.37 19.64
CA SER A 608 2.04 7.73 19.17
C SER A 608 1.30 8.59 20.20
N VAL A 609 0.30 8.03 20.90
CA VAL A 609 -0.42 8.71 22.00
C VAL A 609 0.52 9.02 23.16
N SER A 610 1.42 8.10 23.52
CA SER A 610 2.42 8.33 24.55
C SER A 610 3.39 9.47 24.20
N LEU A 611 3.82 9.52 22.93
CA LEU A 611 4.68 10.60 22.43
C LEU A 611 3.93 11.93 22.35
N ASP A 612 2.67 11.92 21.96
CA ASP A 612 1.83 13.12 21.93
C ASP A 612 1.62 13.69 23.36
N THR A 613 1.32 12.83 24.33
CA THR A 613 1.27 13.21 25.75
C THR A 613 2.60 13.80 26.24
N SER A 614 3.73 13.25 25.78
CA SER A 614 5.04 13.77 26.11
C SER A 614 5.30 15.14 25.47
N ARG A 615 4.86 15.35 24.23
CA ARG A 615 4.88 16.66 23.53
C ARG A 615 4.02 17.68 24.27
N ASP A 616 2.81 17.30 24.64
CA ASP A 616 1.88 18.15 25.37
C ASP A 616 2.43 18.59 26.72
N SER A 617 3.13 17.72 27.42
CA SER A 617 3.75 18.09 28.69
C SER A 617 4.78 19.23 28.60
N VAL A 618 5.36 19.45 27.40
CA VAL A 618 6.32 20.51 27.12
C VAL A 618 5.65 21.70 26.45
N SER A 619 4.78 21.46 25.47
CA SER A 619 4.30 22.48 24.52
C SER A 619 2.88 22.97 24.81
N SER A 620 2.07 22.22 25.54
CA SER A 620 0.70 22.61 25.81
C SER A 620 0.60 23.76 26.84
N VAL A 621 -0.53 24.44 26.80
CA VAL A 621 -0.86 25.50 27.74
C VAL A 621 -1.52 24.89 28.98
N ASP A 622 -0.88 24.97 30.15
CA ASP A 622 -1.55 24.71 31.44
C ASP A 622 -2.28 25.95 31.90
N PHE A 623 -3.61 25.87 32.00
CA PHE A 623 -4.46 26.97 32.42
C PHE A 623 -4.10 27.49 33.80
N ASN A 624 -3.72 26.63 34.76
CA ASN A 624 -3.39 27.05 36.12
C ASN A 624 -2.08 27.83 36.14
N ASP A 625 -1.09 27.36 35.39
CA ASP A 625 0.20 28.05 35.24
C ASP A 625 0.00 29.43 34.61
N GLU A 626 -0.79 29.52 33.56
CA GLU A 626 -1.06 30.79 32.89
C GLU A 626 -1.89 31.72 33.78
N ALA A 627 -2.83 31.21 34.58
CA ALA A 627 -3.58 32.03 35.55
C ALA A 627 -2.65 32.61 36.64
N MET A 628 -1.66 31.83 37.10
CA MET A 628 -0.64 32.32 38.02
C MET A 628 0.25 33.38 37.36
N ASN A 629 0.67 33.16 36.12
CA ASN A 629 1.46 34.12 35.35
C ASN A 629 0.68 35.41 35.13
N LEU A 630 -0.61 35.34 34.82
CA LEU A 630 -1.50 36.50 34.69
C LEU A 630 -1.53 37.33 35.95
N MET A 631 -1.71 36.67 37.11
CA MET A 631 -1.71 37.38 38.42
C MET A 631 -0.33 37.99 38.70
N GLN A 632 0.74 37.30 38.42
CA GLN A 632 2.11 37.79 38.63
C GLN A 632 2.41 39.02 37.77
N TYR A 633 2.14 38.94 36.47
CA TYR A 633 2.32 40.09 35.57
C TYR A 633 1.40 41.24 35.89
N SER A 634 0.14 41.01 36.30
CA SER A 634 -0.78 42.05 36.75
C SER A 634 -0.29 42.78 38.00
N LYS A 635 0.21 42.03 38.99
CA LYS A 635 0.84 42.62 40.20
C LYS A 635 2.12 43.38 39.86
N SER A 636 2.96 42.83 38.98
CA SER A 636 4.19 43.47 38.51
C SER A 636 3.91 44.78 37.78
N TYR A 637 2.89 44.77 36.88
CA TYR A 637 2.41 45.96 36.21
C TYR A 637 1.95 47.04 37.20
N SER A 638 1.09 46.66 38.16
CA SER A 638 0.60 47.57 39.19
C SER A 638 1.71 48.15 40.06
N ALA A 639 2.70 47.35 40.43
CA ALA A 639 3.88 47.79 41.20
C ALA A 639 4.73 48.76 40.37
N ALA A 640 4.97 48.46 39.09
CA ALA A 640 5.72 49.34 38.20
C ALA A 640 5.02 50.68 37.93
N CYS A 641 3.68 50.70 37.85
CA CYS A 641 2.87 51.93 37.76
C CYS A 641 2.97 52.76 39.04
N ARG A 642 2.92 52.13 40.22
CA ARG A 642 3.13 52.83 41.50
C ARG A 642 4.53 53.43 41.63
N LEU A 643 5.57 52.67 41.18
CA LEU A 643 6.94 53.19 41.13
C LEU A 643 7.01 54.43 40.22
N MET A 644 6.39 54.37 39.03
CA MET A 644 6.30 55.51 38.10
C MET A 644 5.69 56.73 38.75
N THR A 645 4.53 56.57 39.44
CA THR A 645 3.83 57.66 40.14
C THR A 645 4.66 58.23 41.27
N THR A 646 5.38 57.40 42.02
CA THR A 646 6.28 57.86 43.07
C THR A 646 7.45 58.66 42.52
N ILE A 647 8.05 58.23 41.41
CA ILE A 647 9.13 58.93 40.71
C ILE A 647 8.62 60.29 40.19
N ASP A 648 7.42 60.32 39.61
CA ASP A 648 6.78 61.52 39.12
C ASP A 648 6.52 62.52 40.26
N SER A 649 6.01 62.07 41.41
CA SER A 649 5.82 62.90 42.63
C SER A 649 7.15 63.45 43.18
N VAL A 650 8.24 62.69 43.10
CA VAL A 650 9.58 63.12 43.49
C VAL A 650 10.12 64.17 42.52
N LEU A 651 9.92 63.97 41.23
CA LEU A 651 10.28 64.93 40.19
C LEU A 651 9.51 66.23 40.31
N ASP A 652 8.20 66.19 40.57
CA ASP A 652 7.33 67.36 40.79
C ASP A 652 7.84 68.19 41.97
N LYS A 653 8.11 67.53 43.10
CA LYS A 653 8.74 68.19 44.27
C LYS A 653 10.08 68.80 43.96
N LEU A 654 10.92 68.10 43.14
CA LEU A 654 12.27 68.57 42.80
C LEU A 654 12.21 69.78 41.85
N ILE A 655 11.28 69.78 40.91
CA ILE A 655 11.15 70.88 39.93
C ILE A 655 10.38 72.05 40.48
N ASN A 656 9.29 71.80 41.18
CA ASN A 656 8.39 72.86 41.62
C ASN A 656 8.57 73.27 43.13
N GLY A 657 9.23 72.38 43.95
CA GLY A 657 9.43 72.61 45.35
C GLY A 657 10.83 73.07 45.78
N THR A 658 11.86 72.94 44.92
CA THR A 658 13.24 73.38 45.22
C THR A 658 13.65 74.65 44.45
N GLY A 659 12.78 75.17 43.59
CA GLY A 659 12.99 76.38 42.80
C GLY A 659 12.40 77.63 43.41
N ALA A 660 11.95 77.64 44.71
CA ALA A 660 11.50 78.78 45.41
C ALA A 660 12.51 79.28 46.44
#